data_3a5288e200857b87a2121bb8f1764702
#
_entry.id   3a5288e200857b87a2121bb8f1764702
#
_cell.length_a   1.000
_cell.length_b   1.000
_cell.length_c   1.000
_cell.angle_alpha   90.00
_cell.angle_beta   90.00
_cell.angle_gamma   90.00
#
_symmetry.space_group_name_H-M   'P 1'
#
loop_
_entity.id
_entity.type
_entity.pdbx_description
1 polymer ?
#
loop_
_entity_poly.entity_id
_entity_poly.type
_entity_poly.pdbx_seq_one_letter_code
_entity_poly.pdbx_strand_id
1 'polypeptide(L)'
;MGTPRSLADDLRQRDDPALALLLRRRPDLVHPVPSDLTALTTRATTGPSISRCLDGLDALHLHVLRVAAVSTAAGPVDAAALASSAAAPLGTDATTACGSAVDALWQLALLWGEPASLRTVQAVGDLVSRSPVPPWPRPEVSYGPPTPQSAIDEQAALHARAMVARVRDLLDEWSMHPPVILRSGGLSLRDFAAATRDLHVEWPLASLTIELAHAARLLTDDREDPPHWLPTDHFDAWLARPPAEQWLELVDAWLALPRLPWLADEKTQVLSADHDRRAVPALRRQVLDLIVEAQPGCSLDEASAIACLDDRQPRRGGDLRRQTVGATLAEANELGLLGYGALSSAGREVLAPVGTSLTDRRARATRASAAMTASLPADVDQVLIQADLTIVAPGPVNASVARTLRLIADVESRGHATVYRITESSLRRALDAGWDAGAIHTALADVSRTPVPQPLTYLIDDVARRHGAVRVGMALAYIRCDNPDTLTAAVADRRLRGLGLSRLADTVIVSQSPASDVIAALRAAGYAPAAEDPDGTVLIRRPEDRRAPAPSGVTRTPARAPEDALVEAAVRSLRAGDRARHEGRGPTVAGPAGTLDHSRRDAPSLSSAAIVATLRAALTDTRPLWIGYADTDGTVTQQIVDPIRLGGGILTAFDHRTEQVRSFSVSRVTGVAPLTADDVG
;
A
#
# COMPACT_ATOMS: atom_id res chain seq x y z
N MET A 1 -29.03 -18.89 40.18
CA MET A 1 -28.15 -17.71 40.05
C MET A 1 -29.04 -16.48 40.28
N GLY A 2 -28.65 -15.48 41.08
CA GLY A 2 -29.47 -14.29 41.28
C GLY A 2 -29.42 -13.34 40.10
N THR A 3 -30.45 -12.55 39.87
CA THR A 3 -30.53 -11.56 38.82
C THR A 3 -29.34 -10.58 38.89
N PRO A 4 -28.60 -10.32 37.78
CA PRO A 4 -27.44 -9.42 37.77
C PRO A 4 -27.84 -8.02 38.26
N ARG A 5 -27.07 -7.44 39.20
CA ARG A 5 -27.31 -6.08 39.73
C ARG A 5 -26.50 -5.01 39.01
N SER A 6 -25.49 -5.44 38.22
CA SER A 6 -24.62 -4.57 37.47
C SER A 6 -24.12 -5.28 36.17
N LEU A 7 -23.58 -4.50 35.26
CA LEU A 7 -22.89 -5.08 34.06
C LEU A 7 -21.73 -6.01 34.46
N ALA A 8 -21.05 -5.70 35.59
CA ALA A 8 -19.97 -6.57 36.07
C ALA A 8 -20.50 -7.93 36.52
N ASP A 9 -21.66 -7.98 37.16
CA ASP A 9 -22.31 -9.22 37.57
C ASP A 9 -22.80 -10.01 36.34
N ASP A 10 -23.34 -9.33 35.35
CA ASP A 10 -23.77 -9.94 34.09
C ASP A 10 -22.57 -10.58 33.37
N LEU A 11 -21.45 -9.87 33.23
CA LEU A 11 -20.24 -10.40 32.58
C LEU A 11 -19.63 -11.60 33.36
N ARG A 12 -19.77 -11.63 34.71
CA ARG A 12 -19.35 -12.80 35.51
C ARG A 12 -20.19 -14.04 35.24
N GLN A 13 -21.47 -13.84 34.99
CA GLN A 13 -22.41 -14.94 34.74
C GLN A 13 -22.35 -15.47 33.32
N ARG A 14 -21.77 -14.71 32.35
CA ARG A 14 -21.55 -15.15 30.99
C ARG A 14 -20.56 -16.31 30.96
N ASP A 15 -20.77 -17.29 30.10
CA ASP A 15 -19.81 -18.35 29.86
C ASP A 15 -18.58 -17.85 29.07
N ASP A 16 -17.55 -18.69 28.97
CA ASP A 16 -16.30 -18.34 28.27
C ASP A 16 -16.51 -18.10 26.76
N PRO A 17 -17.35 -18.87 26.04
CA PRO A 17 -17.69 -18.56 24.64
C PRO A 17 -18.32 -17.18 24.45
N ALA A 18 -19.23 -16.76 25.32
CA ALA A 18 -19.88 -15.45 25.25
C ALA A 18 -18.88 -14.31 25.54
N LEU A 19 -17.97 -14.50 26.50
CA LEU A 19 -16.87 -13.55 26.75
C LEU A 19 -15.90 -13.50 25.56
N ALA A 20 -15.55 -14.63 24.98
CA ALA A 20 -14.70 -14.67 23.80
C ALA A 20 -15.36 -13.93 22.60
N LEU A 21 -16.66 -14.11 22.40
CA LEU A 21 -17.41 -13.42 21.36
C LEU A 21 -17.42 -11.90 21.58
N LEU A 22 -17.62 -11.44 22.83
CA LEU A 22 -17.52 -10.03 23.19
C LEU A 22 -16.15 -9.46 22.82
N LEU A 23 -15.05 -10.15 23.19
CA LEU A 23 -13.69 -9.70 22.94
C LEU A 23 -13.33 -9.69 21.43
N ARG A 24 -13.84 -10.66 20.66
CA ARG A 24 -13.69 -10.67 19.19
C ARG A 24 -14.42 -9.49 18.54
N ARG A 25 -15.64 -9.18 18.99
CA ARG A 25 -16.46 -8.10 18.45
C ARG A 25 -16.06 -6.70 18.95
N ARG A 26 -15.34 -6.63 20.09
CA ARG A 26 -14.81 -5.39 20.66
C ARG A 26 -13.30 -5.50 20.89
N PRO A 27 -12.48 -5.43 19.84
CA PRO A 27 -11.02 -5.57 19.91
C PRO A 27 -10.35 -4.52 20.82
N ASP A 28 -10.98 -3.38 21.01
CA ASP A 28 -10.52 -2.33 21.91
C ASP A 28 -10.45 -2.78 23.39
N LEU A 29 -11.16 -3.83 23.73
CA LEU A 29 -11.18 -4.40 25.08
C LEU A 29 -10.00 -5.35 25.35
N VAL A 30 -9.30 -5.81 24.30
CA VAL A 30 -8.20 -6.78 24.41
C VAL A 30 -6.82 -6.13 24.45
N HIS A 31 -6.71 -4.87 24.03
CA HIS A 31 -5.43 -4.19 23.94
C HIS A 31 -5.37 -2.93 24.83
N PRO A 32 -4.65 -3.00 25.98
CA PRO A 32 -4.08 -4.18 26.66
C PRO A 32 -5.19 -5.04 27.31
N VAL A 33 -4.90 -6.32 27.57
CA VAL A 33 -5.85 -7.22 28.25
C VAL A 33 -6.14 -6.72 29.66
N PRO A 34 -7.42 -6.54 30.09
CA PRO A 34 -7.75 -6.14 31.43
C PRO A 34 -7.39 -7.23 32.45
N SER A 35 -7.08 -6.82 33.70
CA SER A 35 -6.67 -7.74 34.76
C SER A 35 -7.81 -8.64 35.27
N ASP A 36 -9.06 -8.18 35.24
CA ASP A 36 -10.21 -8.87 35.74
C ASP A 36 -11.51 -8.34 35.08
N LEU A 37 -12.66 -8.97 35.37
CA LEU A 37 -13.95 -8.61 34.80
C LEU A 37 -14.46 -7.23 35.26
N THR A 38 -14.01 -6.72 36.42
CA THR A 38 -14.34 -5.35 36.84
C THR A 38 -13.59 -4.32 36.01
N ALA A 39 -12.29 -4.55 35.74
CA ALA A 39 -11.49 -3.71 34.87
C ALA A 39 -12.01 -3.76 33.43
N LEU A 40 -12.46 -4.94 32.95
CA LEU A 40 -13.13 -5.08 31.65
C LEU A 40 -14.40 -4.23 31.60
N THR A 41 -15.26 -4.32 32.62
CA THR A 41 -16.50 -3.52 32.72
C THR A 41 -16.21 -2.03 32.68
N THR A 42 -15.26 -1.57 33.51
CA THR A 42 -14.84 -0.17 33.54
C THR A 42 -14.42 0.32 32.15
N ARG A 43 -13.61 -0.44 31.45
CA ARG A 43 -13.18 -0.10 30.08
C ARG A 43 -14.34 -0.12 29.09
N ALA A 44 -15.18 -1.17 29.12
CA ALA A 44 -16.30 -1.34 28.22
C ALA A 44 -17.35 -0.21 28.33
N THR A 45 -17.42 0.46 29.46
CA THR A 45 -18.35 1.57 29.73
C THR A 45 -17.75 2.96 29.53
N THR A 46 -16.48 3.08 29.14
CA THR A 46 -15.87 4.38 28.79
C THR A 46 -16.48 4.94 27.52
N GLY A 47 -16.69 6.26 27.46
CA GLY A 47 -17.22 6.95 26.28
C GLY A 47 -16.47 6.62 24.98
N PRO A 48 -15.10 6.66 24.93
CA PRO A 48 -14.35 6.29 23.73
C PRO A 48 -14.52 4.83 23.30
N SER A 49 -14.67 3.87 24.22
CA SER A 49 -14.90 2.47 23.92
C SER A 49 -16.32 2.24 23.38
N ILE A 50 -17.32 2.84 24.01
CA ILE A 50 -18.70 2.81 23.51
C ILE A 50 -18.77 3.45 22.12
N SER A 51 -18.22 4.64 21.91
CA SER A 51 -18.26 5.32 20.62
C SER A 51 -17.67 4.44 19.50
N ARG A 52 -16.52 3.80 19.74
CA ARG A 52 -15.94 2.84 18.77
C ARG A 52 -16.85 1.65 18.48
N CYS A 53 -17.53 1.14 19.50
CA CYS A 53 -18.50 0.07 19.33
C CYS A 53 -19.70 0.54 18.48
N LEU A 54 -20.27 1.70 18.80
CA LEU A 54 -21.39 2.28 18.05
C LEU A 54 -21.04 2.58 16.61
N ASP A 55 -19.80 2.96 16.31
CA ASP A 55 -19.32 3.22 14.93
C ASP A 55 -19.32 1.96 14.03
N GLY A 56 -19.38 0.78 14.63
CA GLY A 56 -19.50 -0.50 13.94
C GLY A 56 -20.94 -1.03 13.81
N LEU A 57 -21.92 -0.35 14.40
CA LEU A 57 -23.33 -0.77 14.37
C LEU A 57 -24.04 -0.23 13.13
N ASP A 58 -24.97 -1.02 12.60
CA ASP A 58 -25.88 -0.58 11.55
C ASP A 58 -27.03 0.27 12.09
N ALA A 59 -27.83 0.81 11.17
CA ALA A 59 -28.92 1.71 11.52
C ALA A 59 -30.00 1.03 12.37
N LEU A 60 -30.29 -0.24 12.14
CA LEU A 60 -31.25 -1.01 12.93
C LEU A 60 -30.78 -1.20 14.37
N HIS A 61 -29.53 -1.62 14.57
CA HIS A 61 -28.96 -1.77 15.91
C HIS A 61 -28.92 -0.44 16.69
N LEU A 62 -28.56 0.68 16.03
CA LEU A 62 -28.59 2.00 16.65
C LEU A 62 -30.00 2.43 17.01
N HIS A 63 -30.98 2.13 16.17
CA HIS A 63 -32.38 2.41 16.44
C HIS A 63 -32.91 1.60 17.65
N VAL A 64 -32.66 0.28 17.66
CA VAL A 64 -33.02 -0.59 18.80
C VAL A 64 -32.36 -0.12 20.09
N LEU A 65 -31.08 0.24 20.03
CA LEU A 65 -30.34 0.73 21.20
C LEU A 65 -30.87 2.08 21.69
N ARG A 66 -31.31 2.98 20.79
CA ARG A 66 -31.98 4.22 21.17
C ARG A 66 -33.32 3.95 21.91
N VAL A 67 -34.14 3.04 21.36
CA VAL A 67 -35.40 2.63 22.00
C VAL A 67 -35.12 2.00 23.37
N ALA A 68 -34.09 1.14 23.46
CA ALA A 68 -33.66 0.53 24.70
C ALA A 68 -33.24 1.59 25.74
N ALA A 69 -32.44 2.58 25.34
CA ALA A 69 -32.01 3.65 26.26
C ALA A 69 -33.18 4.45 26.83
N VAL A 70 -34.21 4.74 26.03
CA VAL A 70 -35.43 5.43 26.48
C VAL A 70 -36.26 4.52 27.38
N SER A 71 -36.52 3.29 26.98
CA SER A 71 -37.38 2.36 27.70
C SER A 71 -36.77 1.95 29.06
N THR A 72 -35.47 1.74 29.13
CA THR A 72 -34.79 1.33 30.37
C THR A 72 -34.50 2.46 31.33
N ALA A 73 -34.74 3.72 30.96
CA ALA A 73 -34.63 4.86 31.86
C ALA A 73 -35.61 4.79 33.03
N ALA A 74 -36.80 4.20 32.82
CA ALA A 74 -37.81 3.99 33.84
C ALA A 74 -37.64 2.69 34.65
N GLY A 75 -36.84 1.75 34.17
CA GLY A 75 -36.63 0.44 34.82
C GLY A 75 -36.21 -0.63 33.80
N PRO A 76 -35.97 -1.88 34.25
CA PRO A 76 -35.65 -2.97 33.35
C PRO A 76 -36.81 -3.31 32.42
N VAL A 77 -36.50 -3.79 31.20
CA VAL A 77 -37.49 -4.10 30.16
C VAL A 77 -37.29 -5.52 29.66
N ASP A 78 -38.36 -6.22 29.37
CA ASP A 78 -38.33 -7.53 28.71
C ASP A 78 -37.82 -7.43 27.25
N ALA A 79 -37.00 -8.38 26.82
CA ALA A 79 -36.39 -8.41 25.50
C ALA A 79 -37.39 -8.43 24.34
N ALA A 80 -38.49 -9.21 24.48
CA ALA A 80 -39.52 -9.29 23.46
C ALA A 80 -40.36 -8.00 23.39
N ALA A 81 -40.64 -7.39 24.55
CA ALA A 81 -41.29 -6.10 24.62
C ALA A 81 -40.42 -4.98 24.01
N LEU A 82 -39.11 -5.02 24.23
CA LEU A 82 -38.15 -4.10 23.61
C LEU A 82 -38.14 -4.25 22.11
N ALA A 83 -38.04 -5.49 21.60
CA ALA A 83 -38.04 -5.78 20.19
C ALA A 83 -39.35 -5.30 19.50
N SER A 84 -40.49 -5.53 20.12
CA SER A 84 -41.81 -5.06 19.66
C SER A 84 -41.91 -3.55 19.63
N SER A 85 -41.40 -2.87 20.66
CA SER A 85 -41.38 -1.40 20.73
C SER A 85 -40.48 -0.79 19.68
N ALA A 86 -39.34 -1.42 19.39
CA ALA A 86 -38.43 -0.99 18.32
C ALA A 86 -39.01 -1.24 16.92
N ALA A 87 -39.75 -2.33 16.73
CA ALA A 87 -40.39 -2.66 15.47
C ALA A 87 -41.63 -1.79 15.15
N ALA A 88 -42.28 -1.22 16.14
CA ALA A 88 -43.52 -0.46 15.97
C ALA A 88 -43.46 0.63 14.87
N PRO A 89 -42.41 1.46 14.77
CA PRO A 89 -42.30 2.46 13.70
C PRO A 89 -41.85 1.85 12.34
N LEU A 90 -41.42 0.60 12.30
CA LEU A 90 -40.85 -0.06 11.11
C LEU A 90 -41.87 -0.98 10.40
N GLY A 91 -42.84 -1.50 11.18
CA GLY A 91 -43.78 -2.52 10.75
C GLY A 91 -43.60 -3.85 11.49
N THR A 92 -44.66 -4.65 11.55
CA THR A 92 -44.68 -5.90 12.33
C THR A 92 -43.69 -6.98 11.82
N ASP A 93 -43.33 -6.97 10.56
CA ASP A 93 -42.35 -7.83 9.91
C ASP A 93 -40.90 -7.55 10.39
N ALA A 94 -40.64 -6.37 10.95
CA ALA A 94 -39.33 -6.02 11.54
C ALA A 94 -39.08 -6.64 12.91
N THR A 95 -40.06 -7.24 13.57
CA THR A 95 -39.96 -7.72 14.97
C THR A 95 -38.85 -8.75 15.16
N THR A 96 -38.72 -9.71 14.25
CA THR A 96 -37.66 -10.72 14.32
C THR A 96 -36.27 -10.09 14.18
N ALA A 97 -36.11 -9.16 13.24
CA ALA A 97 -34.84 -8.44 13.04
C ALA A 97 -34.49 -7.57 14.27
N CYS A 98 -35.47 -6.91 14.87
CA CYS A 98 -35.26 -6.16 16.11
C CYS A 98 -34.89 -7.09 17.27
N GLY A 99 -35.48 -8.29 17.37
CA GLY A 99 -35.08 -9.29 18.37
C GLY A 99 -33.64 -9.74 18.21
N SER A 100 -33.22 -10.06 16.99
CA SER A 100 -31.80 -10.38 16.71
C SER A 100 -30.85 -9.22 17.03
N ALA A 101 -31.28 -7.97 16.82
CA ALA A 101 -30.50 -6.81 17.18
C ALA A 101 -30.39 -6.64 18.71
N VAL A 102 -31.45 -6.94 19.49
CA VAL A 102 -31.39 -6.96 20.97
C VAL A 102 -30.32 -7.96 21.45
N ASP A 103 -30.33 -9.19 20.90
CA ASP A 103 -29.34 -10.22 21.24
C ASP A 103 -27.91 -9.78 20.91
N ALA A 104 -27.71 -9.20 19.75
CA ALA A 104 -26.41 -8.69 19.32
C ALA A 104 -25.90 -7.55 20.22
N LEU A 105 -26.77 -6.63 20.64
CA LEU A 105 -26.44 -5.55 21.57
C LEU A 105 -26.10 -6.07 22.98
N TRP A 106 -26.77 -7.11 23.44
CA TRP A 106 -26.39 -7.81 24.66
C TRP A 106 -25.02 -8.48 24.55
N GLN A 107 -24.74 -9.18 23.43
CA GLN A 107 -23.43 -9.78 23.18
C GLN A 107 -22.30 -8.74 23.19
N LEU A 108 -22.56 -7.53 22.72
CA LEU A 108 -21.62 -6.39 22.73
C LEU A 108 -21.49 -5.70 24.10
N ALA A 109 -22.20 -6.17 25.13
CA ALA A 109 -22.28 -5.54 26.46
C ALA A 109 -22.71 -4.08 26.39
N LEU A 110 -23.58 -3.70 25.45
CA LEU A 110 -24.30 -2.44 25.39
C LEU A 110 -25.65 -2.54 26.12
N LEU A 111 -26.23 -3.74 26.14
CA LEU A 111 -27.33 -4.18 27.01
C LEU A 111 -26.81 -5.25 27.96
N TRP A 112 -27.41 -5.32 29.16
CA TRP A 112 -27.06 -6.30 30.17
C TRP A 112 -28.30 -6.72 30.97
N GLY A 113 -28.21 -7.84 31.68
CA GLY A 113 -29.29 -8.43 32.44
C GLY A 113 -29.85 -9.69 31.78
N GLU A 114 -30.82 -10.32 32.43
CA GLU A 114 -31.58 -11.45 31.92
C GLU A 114 -32.60 -10.99 30.87
N PRO A 115 -33.00 -11.84 29.91
CA PRO A 115 -33.97 -11.50 28.86
C PRO A 115 -35.27 -10.84 29.38
N ALA A 116 -35.75 -11.25 30.55
CA ALA A 116 -36.91 -10.67 31.18
C ALA A 116 -36.67 -9.30 31.86
N SER A 117 -35.41 -8.85 31.96
CA SER A 117 -35.06 -7.66 32.76
C SER A 117 -33.81 -6.96 32.24
N LEU A 118 -33.78 -6.63 30.92
CA LEU A 118 -32.68 -5.94 30.27
C LEU A 118 -32.55 -4.48 30.71
N ARG A 119 -31.33 -4.03 30.76
CA ARG A 119 -30.95 -2.63 31.04
C ARG A 119 -29.90 -2.16 30.02
N THR A 120 -29.92 -0.88 29.71
CA THR A 120 -28.92 -0.22 28.88
C THR A 120 -27.74 0.27 29.73
N VAL A 121 -26.52 0.21 29.20
CA VAL A 121 -25.36 0.87 29.81
C VAL A 121 -25.61 2.38 29.83
N GLN A 122 -25.53 3.02 31.00
CA GLN A 122 -25.90 4.41 31.19
C GLN A 122 -25.25 5.39 30.23
N ALA A 123 -23.96 5.22 29.93
CA ALA A 123 -23.22 6.11 29.04
C ALA A 123 -23.63 5.99 27.54
N VAL A 124 -24.52 5.06 27.16
CA VAL A 124 -25.02 4.89 25.81
C VAL A 124 -26.09 5.90 25.45
N GLY A 125 -26.96 6.28 26.41
CA GLY A 125 -28.15 7.09 26.16
C GLY A 125 -27.86 8.40 25.40
N ASP A 126 -26.87 9.17 25.84
CA ASP A 126 -26.50 10.45 25.23
C ASP A 126 -25.90 10.28 23.82
N LEU A 127 -25.20 9.16 23.58
CA LEU A 127 -24.53 8.89 22.34
C LEU A 127 -25.47 8.40 21.22
N VAL A 128 -26.62 7.83 21.57
CA VAL A 128 -27.61 7.30 20.63
C VAL A 128 -28.89 8.10 20.50
N SER A 129 -29.10 9.12 21.37
CA SER A 129 -30.33 9.93 21.44
C SER A 129 -30.78 10.52 20.10
N ARG A 130 -29.83 10.80 19.17
CA ARG A 130 -30.07 11.39 17.87
C ARG A 130 -30.10 10.40 16.71
N SER A 131 -30.04 9.09 16.97
CA SER A 131 -30.12 8.08 15.90
C SER A 131 -31.48 8.13 15.24
N PRO A 132 -31.55 8.21 13.88
CA PRO A 132 -32.83 8.24 13.15
C PRO A 132 -33.53 6.88 13.20
N VAL A 133 -34.81 6.86 12.82
CA VAL A 133 -35.53 5.61 12.51
C VAL A 133 -35.02 5.15 11.13
N PRO A 134 -34.50 3.93 10.99
CA PRO A 134 -34.01 3.44 9.70
C PRO A 134 -35.17 3.14 8.75
N PRO A 135 -34.92 3.14 7.43
CA PRO A 135 -35.87 2.65 6.47
C PRO A 135 -36.13 1.14 6.65
N TRP A 136 -37.37 0.71 6.34
CA TRP A 136 -37.75 -0.69 6.33
C TRP A 136 -38.63 -1.01 5.12
N PRO A 137 -38.37 -2.05 4.32
CA PRO A 137 -37.21 -2.96 4.44
C PRO A 137 -35.88 -2.22 4.30
N ARG A 138 -34.79 -2.87 4.75
CA ARG A 138 -33.45 -2.28 4.67
C ARG A 138 -33.04 -2.05 3.21
N PRO A 139 -32.23 -1.02 2.93
CA PRO A 139 -31.71 -0.80 1.58
C PRO A 139 -30.93 -2.01 1.07
N GLU A 140 -31.28 -2.48 -0.11
CA GLU A 140 -30.58 -3.51 -0.83
C GLU A 140 -29.75 -2.90 -1.94
N VAL A 141 -28.65 -3.57 -2.30
CA VAL A 141 -27.83 -3.14 -3.42
C VAL A 141 -28.50 -3.56 -4.73
N SER A 142 -28.72 -2.60 -5.61
CA SER A 142 -29.16 -2.85 -6.97
C SER A 142 -27.94 -3.07 -7.88
N TYR A 143 -28.04 -4.00 -8.79
CA TYR A 143 -27.01 -4.31 -9.76
C TYR A 143 -27.54 -4.14 -11.17
N GLY A 144 -26.67 -3.68 -12.08
CA GLY A 144 -26.99 -3.56 -13.48
C GLY A 144 -27.22 -4.91 -14.19
N PRO A 145 -27.68 -4.88 -15.45
CA PRO A 145 -27.85 -6.10 -16.21
C PRO A 145 -26.53 -6.82 -16.45
N PRO A 146 -26.55 -8.17 -16.57
CA PRO A 146 -25.34 -8.94 -16.73
C PRO A 146 -24.69 -8.70 -18.11
N THR A 147 -23.39 -8.47 -18.10
CA THR A 147 -22.52 -8.41 -19.28
C THR A 147 -21.76 -9.74 -19.41
N PRO A 148 -21.50 -10.27 -20.61
CA PRO A 148 -20.71 -11.49 -20.80
C PRO A 148 -19.32 -11.38 -20.16
N GLN A 149 -18.91 -12.41 -19.41
CA GLN A 149 -17.65 -12.40 -18.68
C GLN A 149 -16.43 -12.20 -19.62
N SER A 150 -16.45 -12.76 -20.83
CA SER A 150 -15.37 -12.55 -21.80
C SER A 150 -15.19 -11.08 -22.20
N ALA A 151 -16.28 -10.34 -22.39
CA ALA A 151 -16.20 -8.92 -22.71
C ALA A 151 -15.68 -8.10 -21.52
N ILE A 152 -16.09 -8.47 -20.30
CA ILE A 152 -15.59 -7.86 -19.07
C ILE A 152 -14.07 -8.06 -18.94
N ASP A 153 -13.62 -9.31 -19.15
CA ASP A 153 -12.22 -9.67 -19.02
C ASP A 153 -11.33 -9.01 -20.08
N GLU A 154 -11.83 -8.93 -21.34
CA GLU A 154 -11.16 -8.20 -22.42
C GLU A 154 -11.00 -6.71 -22.10
N GLN A 155 -12.08 -6.05 -21.68
CA GLN A 155 -12.04 -4.63 -21.31
C GLN A 155 -11.11 -4.39 -20.11
N ALA A 156 -11.20 -5.22 -19.08
CA ALA A 156 -10.35 -5.14 -17.91
C ALA A 156 -8.86 -5.32 -18.26
N ALA A 157 -8.54 -6.26 -19.15
CA ALA A 157 -7.18 -6.50 -19.61
C ALA A 157 -6.60 -5.31 -20.40
N LEU A 158 -7.42 -4.64 -21.22
CA LEU A 158 -7.02 -3.41 -21.91
C LEU A 158 -6.68 -2.30 -20.93
N HIS A 159 -7.50 -2.07 -19.90
CA HIS A 159 -7.27 -1.08 -18.86
C HIS A 159 -6.02 -1.41 -18.02
N ALA A 160 -5.88 -2.66 -17.59
CA ALA A 160 -4.72 -3.14 -16.84
C ALA A 160 -3.42 -2.87 -17.59
N ARG A 161 -3.40 -3.20 -18.88
CA ARG A 161 -2.23 -2.99 -19.74
C ARG A 161 -1.94 -1.51 -19.96
N ALA A 162 -2.97 -0.70 -20.19
CA ALA A 162 -2.83 0.74 -20.35
C ALA A 162 -2.24 1.39 -19.09
N MET A 163 -2.69 0.96 -17.90
CA MET A 163 -2.16 1.46 -16.64
C MET A 163 -0.68 1.09 -16.44
N VAL A 164 -0.30 -0.16 -16.70
CA VAL A 164 1.11 -0.59 -16.65
C VAL A 164 1.98 0.23 -17.61
N ALA A 165 1.48 0.49 -18.83
CA ALA A 165 2.19 1.31 -19.80
C ALA A 165 2.35 2.76 -19.35
N ARG A 166 1.29 3.38 -18.79
CA ARG A 166 1.33 4.77 -18.28
C ARG A 166 2.34 4.93 -17.15
N VAL A 167 2.35 3.99 -16.18
CA VAL A 167 3.32 4.01 -15.07
C VAL A 167 4.75 3.92 -15.61
N ARG A 168 5.01 3.03 -16.56
CA ARG A 168 6.32 2.92 -17.19
C ARG A 168 6.71 4.20 -17.90
N ASP A 169 5.85 4.77 -18.75
CA ASP A 169 6.15 5.96 -19.53
C ASP A 169 6.41 7.17 -18.63
N LEU A 170 5.64 7.33 -17.55
CA LEU A 170 5.87 8.35 -16.53
C LEU A 170 7.26 8.22 -15.90
N LEU A 171 7.63 7.01 -15.50
CA LEU A 171 8.89 6.76 -14.80
C LEU A 171 10.10 6.81 -15.75
N ASP A 172 9.95 6.42 -17.00
CA ASP A 172 10.97 6.60 -18.03
C ASP A 172 11.25 8.11 -18.24
N GLU A 173 10.21 8.96 -18.35
CA GLU A 173 10.34 10.42 -18.47
C GLU A 173 11.00 11.03 -17.22
N TRP A 174 10.57 10.64 -16.03
CA TRP A 174 11.11 11.18 -14.78
C TRP A 174 12.51 10.63 -14.44
N SER A 175 12.96 9.57 -15.09
CA SER A 175 14.36 9.16 -15.05
C SER A 175 15.28 10.19 -15.70
N MET A 176 14.78 10.84 -16.75
CA MET A 176 15.55 11.82 -17.54
C MET A 176 15.32 13.25 -17.04
N HIS A 177 14.08 13.58 -16.70
CA HIS A 177 13.65 14.91 -16.28
C HIS A 177 12.92 14.86 -14.92
N PRO A 178 13.63 14.57 -13.82
CA PRO A 178 13.01 14.39 -12.52
C PRO A 178 12.42 15.72 -12.00
N PRO A 179 11.14 15.75 -11.58
CA PRO A 179 10.53 16.95 -11.01
C PRO A 179 11.03 17.21 -9.60
N VAL A 180 11.15 18.49 -9.24
CA VAL A 180 11.57 18.94 -7.91
C VAL A 180 10.44 18.76 -6.91
N ILE A 181 10.76 18.26 -5.73
CA ILE A 181 9.81 18.14 -4.62
C ILE A 181 9.61 19.50 -3.95
N LEU A 182 8.36 19.86 -3.70
CA LEU A 182 8.05 21.10 -2.99
C LEU A 182 8.47 21.02 -1.51
N ARG A 183 8.80 22.17 -0.90
CA ARG A 183 9.11 22.22 0.55
C ARG A 183 7.95 21.74 1.44
N SER A 184 6.72 21.89 0.96
CA SER A 184 5.50 21.34 1.60
C SER A 184 5.32 19.82 1.39
N GLY A 185 6.21 19.18 0.64
CA GLY A 185 6.03 17.86 0.09
C GLY A 185 5.18 17.88 -1.19
N GLY A 186 5.13 16.74 -1.90
CA GLY A 186 4.31 16.60 -3.10
C GLY A 186 4.91 17.22 -4.37
N LEU A 187 4.12 17.17 -5.43
CA LEU A 187 4.47 17.62 -6.78
C LEU A 187 3.97 19.05 -7.01
N SER A 188 4.72 19.85 -7.79
CA SER A 188 4.24 21.18 -8.17
C SER A 188 3.06 21.07 -9.15
N LEU A 189 2.15 22.06 -9.14
CA LEU A 189 1.03 22.11 -10.09
C LEU A 189 1.53 22.18 -11.55
N ARG A 190 2.68 22.83 -11.77
CA ARG A 190 3.31 22.90 -13.10
C ARG A 190 3.77 21.54 -13.59
N ASP A 191 4.45 20.78 -12.72
CA ASP A 191 4.98 19.46 -13.08
C ASP A 191 3.86 18.43 -13.19
N PHE A 192 2.80 18.57 -12.37
CA PHE A 192 1.59 17.78 -12.52
C PHE A 192 0.89 18.04 -13.87
N ALA A 193 0.77 19.33 -14.26
CA ALA A 193 0.22 19.69 -15.58
C ALA A 193 1.10 19.19 -16.74
N ALA A 194 2.42 19.14 -16.56
CA ALA A 194 3.33 18.56 -17.55
C ALA A 194 3.08 17.04 -17.68
N ALA A 195 3.07 16.30 -16.57
CA ALA A 195 2.80 14.86 -16.56
C ALA A 195 1.44 14.52 -17.19
N THR A 196 0.39 15.31 -16.90
CA THR A 196 -0.96 15.13 -17.49
C THR A 196 -0.91 15.24 -19.01
N ARG A 197 -0.20 16.23 -19.55
CA ARG A 197 -0.04 16.43 -21.00
C ARG A 197 0.80 15.31 -21.65
N ASP A 198 1.90 14.93 -21.00
CA ASP A 198 2.84 13.94 -21.55
C ASP A 198 2.22 12.53 -21.58
N LEU A 199 1.39 12.23 -20.57
CA LEU A 199 0.60 10.98 -20.52
C LEU A 199 -0.64 11.02 -21.43
N HIS A 200 -1.05 12.19 -21.95
CA HIS A 200 -2.26 12.40 -22.76
C HIS A 200 -3.54 11.91 -22.07
N VAL A 201 -3.70 12.24 -20.80
CA VAL A 201 -4.85 11.83 -19.97
C VAL A 201 -5.42 13.01 -19.17
N GLU A 202 -6.61 12.82 -18.59
CA GLU A 202 -7.22 13.78 -17.69
C GLU A 202 -6.58 13.76 -16.29
N TRP A 203 -6.79 14.82 -15.50
CA TRP A 203 -6.20 15.01 -14.17
C TRP A 203 -6.37 13.82 -13.21
N PRO A 204 -7.58 13.21 -13.08
CA PRO A 204 -7.79 12.08 -12.20
C PRO A 204 -6.92 10.88 -12.55
N LEU A 205 -6.78 10.57 -13.84
CA LEU A 205 -6.02 9.43 -14.31
C LEU A 205 -4.51 9.66 -14.22
N ALA A 206 -4.05 10.91 -14.46
CA ALA A 206 -2.66 11.29 -14.22
C ALA A 206 -2.30 11.16 -12.73
N SER A 207 -3.17 11.67 -11.85
CA SER A 207 -3.01 11.54 -10.40
C SER A 207 -2.95 10.08 -9.97
N LEU A 208 -3.87 9.24 -10.45
CA LEU A 208 -3.89 7.81 -10.16
C LEU A 208 -2.56 7.15 -10.58
N THR A 209 -2.07 7.47 -11.78
CA THR A 209 -0.81 6.91 -12.30
C THR A 209 0.39 7.27 -11.41
N ILE A 210 0.51 8.54 -11.02
CA ILE A 210 1.60 9.04 -10.17
C ILE A 210 1.53 8.44 -8.75
N GLU A 211 0.33 8.45 -8.14
CA GLU A 211 0.13 7.92 -6.79
C GLU A 211 0.37 6.42 -6.73
N LEU A 212 0.02 5.67 -7.78
CA LEU A 212 0.30 4.24 -7.88
C LEU A 212 1.80 3.96 -8.01
N ALA A 213 2.51 4.71 -8.84
CA ALA A 213 3.96 4.58 -8.97
C ALA A 213 4.67 4.76 -7.60
N HIS A 214 4.25 5.76 -6.84
CA HIS A 214 4.76 6.01 -5.50
C HIS A 214 4.34 4.92 -4.49
N ALA A 215 3.06 4.55 -4.47
CA ALA A 215 2.54 3.52 -3.55
C ALA A 215 3.16 2.13 -3.79
N ALA A 216 3.45 1.79 -5.06
CA ALA A 216 4.17 0.58 -5.46
C ALA A 216 5.69 0.68 -5.23
N ARG A 217 6.19 1.78 -4.68
CA ARG A 217 7.61 2.05 -4.43
C ARG A 217 8.47 2.05 -5.69
N LEU A 218 7.87 2.31 -6.83
CA LEU A 218 8.57 2.51 -8.09
C LEU A 218 9.10 3.93 -8.21
N LEU A 219 8.57 4.87 -7.40
CA LEU A 219 8.90 6.28 -7.33
C LEU A 219 9.17 6.67 -5.88
N THR A 220 10.21 7.47 -5.64
CA THR A 220 10.55 8.02 -4.31
C THR A 220 11.32 9.32 -4.41
N ASP A 221 11.57 9.99 -3.28
CA ASP A 221 12.49 11.11 -3.21
C ASP A 221 13.95 10.64 -3.25
N ASP A 222 14.85 11.43 -3.87
CA ASP A 222 16.28 11.13 -3.95
C ASP A 222 17.06 11.58 -2.70
N ARG A 223 16.40 12.30 -1.77
CA ARG A 223 16.99 12.87 -0.54
C ARG A 223 18.18 13.81 -0.79
N GLU A 224 18.28 14.35 -2.00
CA GLU A 224 19.25 15.38 -2.35
C GLU A 224 18.73 16.78 -1.99
N ASP A 225 19.54 17.82 -2.19
CA ASP A 225 19.13 19.22 -2.02
C ASP A 225 19.43 19.99 -3.34
N PRO A 226 18.42 20.44 -4.08
CA PRO A 226 16.98 20.22 -3.86
C PRO A 226 16.55 18.79 -4.13
N PRO A 227 15.54 18.25 -3.38
CA PRO A 227 15.07 16.90 -3.56
C PRO A 227 14.21 16.74 -4.83
N HIS A 228 14.32 15.59 -5.48
CA HIS A 228 13.58 15.27 -6.70
C HIS A 228 12.80 13.96 -6.56
N TRP A 229 11.71 13.85 -7.32
CA TRP A 229 11.02 12.59 -7.50
C TRP A 229 11.74 11.75 -8.54
N LEU A 230 12.26 10.58 -8.14
CA LEU A 230 13.01 9.67 -9.00
C LEU A 230 12.44 8.27 -8.99
N PRO A 231 12.49 7.54 -10.14
CA PRO A 231 12.30 6.11 -10.16
C PRO A 231 13.30 5.41 -9.25
N THR A 232 12.86 4.32 -8.64
CA THR A 232 13.69 3.51 -7.76
C THR A 232 14.42 2.41 -8.52
N ASP A 233 15.43 1.79 -7.88
CA ASP A 233 16.05 0.54 -8.36
C ASP A 233 15.04 -0.61 -8.47
N HIS A 234 13.94 -0.58 -7.70
CA HIS A 234 12.84 -1.53 -7.82
C HIS A 234 12.09 -1.43 -9.15
N PHE A 235 12.07 -0.26 -9.78
CA PHE A 235 11.44 -0.06 -11.09
C PHE A 235 12.07 -0.95 -12.18
N ASP A 236 13.40 -1.08 -12.19
CA ASP A 236 14.08 -1.94 -13.16
C ASP A 236 13.73 -3.42 -12.97
N ALA A 237 13.63 -3.87 -11.71
CA ALA A 237 13.17 -5.21 -11.38
C ALA A 237 11.69 -5.43 -11.74
N TRP A 238 10.84 -4.42 -11.59
CA TRP A 238 9.44 -4.45 -11.98
C TRP A 238 9.28 -4.53 -13.49
N LEU A 239 10.08 -3.78 -14.27
CA LEU A 239 10.08 -3.82 -15.74
C LEU A 239 10.43 -5.20 -16.30
N ALA A 240 11.27 -5.97 -15.59
CA ALA A 240 11.67 -7.32 -16.01
C ALA A 240 10.57 -8.38 -15.82
N ARG A 241 9.49 -8.06 -15.09
CA ARG A 241 8.40 -9.01 -14.81
C ARG A 241 7.38 -9.07 -15.95
N PRO A 242 6.62 -10.18 -16.06
CA PRO A 242 5.47 -10.25 -16.96
C PRO A 242 4.43 -9.16 -16.69
N PRO A 243 3.72 -8.64 -17.71
CA PRO A 243 2.74 -7.57 -17.55
C PRO A 243 1.65 -7.83 -16.48
N ALA A 244 1.19 -9.08 -16.34
CA ALA A 244 0.21 -9.45 -15.32
C ALA A 244 0.75 -9.35 -13.88
N GLU A 245 2.04 -9.59 -13.69
CA GLU A 245 2.70 -9.42 -12.37
C GLU A 245 2.95 -7.95 -12.08
N GLN A 246 3.33 -7.17 -13.09
CA GLN A 246 3.45 -5.72 -13.00
C GLN A 246 2.11 -5.09 -12.59
N TRP A 247 1.03 -5.50 -13.24
CA TRP A 247 -0.33 -5.09 -12.91
C TRP A 247 -0.72 -5.43 -11.48
N LEU A 248 -0.48 -6.67 -11.05
CA LEU A 248 -0.87 -7.12 -9.71
C LEU A 248 -0.19 -6.31 -8.60
N GLU A 249 1.06 -5.92 -8.79
CA GLU A 249 1.77 -5.08 -7.84
C GLU A 249 1.14 -3.68 -7.71
N LEU A 250 0.71 -3.08 -8.82
CA LEU A 250 -0.01 -1.81 -8.80
C LEU A 250 -1.36 -1.93 -8.08
N VAL A 251 -2.09 -3.02 -8.32
CA VAL A 251 -3.36 -3.29 -7.65
C VAL A 251 -3.18 -3.51 -6.15
N ASP A 252 -2.19 -4.29 -5.73
CA ASP A 252 -1.90 -4.50 -4.30
C ASP A 252 -1.50 -3.18 -3.61
N ALA A 253 -0.75 -2.31 -4.28
CA ALA A 253 -0.43 -0.97 -3.81
C ALA A 253 -1.67 -0.07 -3.69
N TRP A 254 -2.57 -0.10 -4.69
CA TRP A 254 -3.82 0.65 -4.67
C TRP A 254 -4.76 0.23 -3.53
N LEU A 255 -4.88 -1.07 -3.27
CA LEU A 255 -5.73 -1.56 -2.18
C LEU A 255 -5.33 -0.99 -0.82
N ALA A 256 -4.05 -0.69 -0.62
CA ALA A 256 -3.49 -0.11 0.59
C ALA A 256 -3.40 1.43 0.58
N LEU A 257 -3.64 2.07 -0.57
CA LEU A 257 -3.45 3.51 -0.76
C LEU A 257 -4.46 4.33 0.07
N PRO A 258 -4.00 5.21 1.00
CA PRO A 258 -4.89 6.00 1.87
C PRO A 258 -5.46 7.26 1.19
N ARG A 259 -5.30 7.40 -0.12
CA ARG A 259 -5.72 8.55 -0.92
C ARG A 259 -6.79 8.16 -1.92
N LEU A 260 -7.45 9.18 -2.48
CA LEU A 260 -8.44 9.07 -3.56
C LEU A 260 -7.94 9.87 -4.77
N PRO A 261 -7.00 9.30 -5.55
CA PRO A 261 -6.43 9.99 -6.71
C PRO A 261 -7.45 10.46 -7.74
N TRP A 262 -8.57 9.74 -7.87
CA TRP A 262 -9.64 10.06 -8.81
C TRP A 262 -10.32 11.41 -8.55
N LEU A 263 -10.16 11.98 -7.35
CA LEU A 263 -10.72 13.28 -7.00
C LEU A 263 -9.80 14.46 -7.36
N ALA A 264 -8.65 14.18 -7.96
CA ALA A 264 -7.69 15.21 -8.32
C ALA A 264 -8.19 16.11 -9.46
N ASP A 265 -7.92 17.40 -9.32
CA ASP A 265 -8.14 18.45 -10.31
C ASP A 265 -6.83 19.20 -10.59
N GLU A 266 -6.89 20.23 -11.40
CA GLU A 266 -5.75 21.08 -11.76
C GLU A 266 -5.06 21.78 -10.57
N LYS A 267 -5.72 21.84 -9.40
CA LYS A 267 -5.23 22.49 -8.18
C LYS A 267 -4.75 21.51 -7.14
N THR A 268 -4.88 20.21 -7.41
CA THR A 268 -4.52 19.16 -6.46
C THR A 268 -3.01 18.98 -6.39
N GLN A 269 -2.45 19.08 -5.20
CA GLN A 269 -1.04 18.80 -4.93
C GLN A 269 -0.84 17.30 -4.76
N VAL A 270 -0.60 16.60 -5.87
CA VAL A 270 -0.37 15.15 -5.90
C VAL A 270 0.88 14.79 -5.09
N LEU A 271 0.93 13.59 -4.50
CA LEU A 271 1.97 13.08 -3.61
C LEU A 271 2.08 13.81 -2.26
N SER A 272 1.17 14.75 -1.94
CA SER A 272 1.14 15.39 -0.63
C SER A 272 0.52 14.47 0.42
N ALA A 273 1.17 14.36 1.60
CA ALA A 273 0.65 13.63 2.75
C ALA A 273 -0.64 14.23 3.33
N ASP A 274 -0.96 15.50 2.99
CA ASP A 274 -2.19 16.17 3.44
C ASP A 274 -3.45 15.52 2.90
N HIS A 275 -3.33 14.75 1.81
CA HIS A 275 -4.43 13.99 1.21
C HIS A 275 -4.62 12.59 1.83
N ASP A 276 -3.80 12.18 2.79
CA ASP A 276 -3.93 10.88 3.43
C ASP A 276 -5.20 10.81 4.29
N ARG A 277 -6.03 9.81 4.02
CA ARG A 277 -7.27 9.50 4.74
C ARG A 277 -7.22 8.04 5.19
N ARG A 278 -6.88 7.80 6.45
CA ARG A 278 -6.68 6.45 7.02
C ARG A 278 -7.89 5.53 6.87
N ALA A 279 -9.08 6.08 6.68
CA ALA A 279 -10.30 5.30 6.49
C ALA A 279 -10.49 4.77 5.06
N VAL A 280 -9.83 5.36 4.06
CA VAL A 280 -10.03 5.04 2.64
C VAL A 280 -9.79 3.58 2.29
N PRO A 281 -8.69 2.91 2.71
CA PRO A 281 -8.49 1.50 2.37
C PRO A 281 -9.61 0.59 2.88
N ALA A 282 -10.11 0.84 4.08
CA ALA A 282 -11.21 0.07 4.67
C ALA A 282 -12.55 0.34 3.95
N LEU A 283 -12.83 1.61 3.60
CA LEU A 283 -14.02 1.98 2.83
C LEU A 283 -13.95 1.40 1.41
N ARG A 284 -12.79 1.50 0.74
CA ARG A 284 -12.56 0.88 -0.58
C ARG A 284 -12.85 -0.62 -0.52
N ARG A 285 -12.36 -1.31 0.51
CA ARG A 285 -12.63 -2.74 0.69
C ARG A 285 -14.13 -3.02 0.83
N GLN A 286 -14.87 -2.23 1.58
CA GLN A 286 -16.34 -2.39 1.72
C GLN A 286 -17.07 -2.24 0.37
N VAL A 287 -16.67 -1.29 -0.47
CA VAL A 287 -17.22 -1.13 -1.83
C VAL A 287 -16.91 -2.35 -2.69
N LEU A 288 -15.66 -2.82 -2.65
CA LEU A 288 -15.24 -4.00 -3.41
C LEU A 288 -15.94 -5.28 -2.93
N ASP A 289 -16.23 -5.41 -1.64
CA ASP A 289 -17.00 -6.54 -1.10
C ASP A 289 -18.43 -6.56 -1.67
N LEU A 290 -19.10 -5.39 -1.84
CA LEU A 290 -20.40 -5.33 -2.52
C LEU A 290 -20.32 -5.80 -3.98
N ILE A 291 -19.22 -5.49 -4.69
CA ILE A 291 -19.03 -5.96 -6.07
C ILE A 291 -18.79 -7.48 -6.11
N VAL A 292 -18.08 -8.02 -5.11
CA VAL A 292 -17.87 -9.47 -4.99
C VAL A 292 -19.17 -10.22 -4.70
N GLU A 293 -20.10 -9.61 -3.93
CA GLU A 293 -21.43 -10.17 -3.63
C GLU A 293 -22.35 -10.19 -4.86
N ALA A 294 -22.07 -9.37 -5.89
CA ALA A 294 -22.85 -9.31 -7.12
C ALA A 294 -22.84 -10.65 -7.89
N GLN A 295 -23.92 -10.91 -8.61
CA GLN A 295 -23.92 -12.00 -9.59
C GLN A 295 -22.86 -11.74 -10.69
N PRO A 296 -22.21 -12.80 -11.20
CA PRO A 296 -21.23 -12.65 -12.27
C PRO A 296 -21.79 -11.84 -13.45
N GLY A 297 -21.00 -10.88 -13.92
CA GLY A 297 -21.37 -10.02 -15.02
C GLY A 297 -22.16 -8.74 -14.68
N CYS A 298 -22.63 -8.61 -13.44
CA CYS A 298 -23.42 -7.45 -13.02
C CYS A 298 -22.55 -6.32 -12.50
N SER A 299 -22.84 -5.09 -12.93
CA SER A 299 -22.21 -3.87 -12.41
C SER A 299 -22.90 -3.38 -11.14
N LEU A 300 -22.16 -2.68 -10.27
CA LEU A 300 -22.71 -2.11 -9.04
C LEU A 300 -23.39 -0.78 -9.32
N ASP A 301 -24.63 -0.60 -8.83
CA ASP A 301 -25.28 0.70 -8.80
C ASP A 301 -24.73 1.54 -7.65
N GLU A 302 -24.14 2.68 -7.98
CA GLU A 302 -23.45 3.55 -7.02
C GLU A 302 -24.39 4.10 -5.95
N ALA A 303 -25.57 4.56 -6.34
CA ALA A 303 -26.52 5.19 -5.42
C ALA A 303 -27.06 4.19 -4.39
N SER A 304 -27.42 2.98 -4.84
CA SER A 304 -27.88 1.92 -3.93
C SER A 304 -26.75 1.40 -3.04
N ALA A 305 -25.52 1.34 -3.55
CA ALA A 305 -24.35 0.97 -2.75
C ALA A 305 -24.10 1.98 -1.61
N ILE A 306 -24.19 3.27 -1.91
CA ILE A 306 -24.07 4.33 -0.89
C ILE A 306 -25.16 4.15 0.18
N ALA A 307 -26.42 3.98 -0.24
CA ALA A 307 -27.54 3.79 0.69
C ALA A 307 -27.36 2.55 1.57
N CYS A 308 -26.91 1.44 1.01
CA CYS A 308 -26.62 0.21 1.74
C CYS A 308 -25.47 0.39 2.73
N LEU A 309 -24.37 1.04 2.33
CA LEU A 309 -23.22 1.29 3.21
C LEU A 309 -23.57 2.31 4.31
N ASP A 310 -24.44 3.30 4.03
CA ASP A 310 -24.94 4.25 5.03
C ASP A 310 -25.87 3.55 6.04
N ASP A 311 -26.64 2.56 5.62
CA ASP A 311 -27.40 1.71 6.53
C ASP A 311 -26.49 0.79 7.37
N ARG A 312 -25.48 0.17 6.77
CA ARG A 312 -24.55 -0.73 7.46
C ARG A 312 -23.69 -0.02 8.52
N GLN A 313 -23.32 1.24 8.32
CA GLN A 313 -22.47 2.03 9.23
C GLN A 313 -22.83 3.52 9.21
N PRO A 314 -24.00 3.93 9.72
CA PRO A 314 -24.51 5.29 9.59
C PRO A 314 -23.66 6.35 10.30
N ARG A 315 -22.92 5.98 11.34
CA ARG A 315 -22.04 6.90 12.09
C ARG A 315 -20.73 7.22 11.35
N ARG A 316 -20.40 6.45 10.30
CA ARG A 316 -19.20 6.61 9.46
C ARG A 316 -19.53 7.05 8.04
N GLY A 317 -20.75 7.50 7.78
CA GLY A 317 -21.21 8.00 6.49
C GLY A 317 -20.65 9.39 6.13
N GLY A 318 -21.34 10.06 5.20
CA GLY A 318 -21.04 11.42 4.77
C GLY A 318 -20.22 11.50 3.48
N ASP A 319 -19.67 12.70 3.21
CA ASP A 319 -19.01 13.01 1.93
C ASP A 319 -17.85 12.08 1.60
N LEU A 320 -17.02 11.74 2.59
CA LEU A 320 -15.89 10.84 2.37
C LEU A 320 -16.34 9.47 1.84
N ARG A 321 -17.45 8.92 2.37
CA ARG A 321 -17.99 7.64 1.87
C ARG A 321 -18.46 7.76 0.44
N ARG A 322 -19.26 8.79 0.11
CA ARG A 322 -19.76 9.02 -1.25
C ARG A 322 -18.59 9.17 -2.23
N GLN A 323 -17.63 10.02 -1.90
CA GLN A 323 -16.42 10.21 -2.70
C GLN A 323 -15.62 8.90 -2.87
N THR A 324 -15.51 8.10 -1.78
CA THR A 324 -14.78 6.83 -1.86
C THR A 324 -15.49 5.81 -2.73
N VAL A 325 -16.83 5.74 -2.71
CA VAL A 325 -17.60 4.83 -3.59
C VAL A 325 -17.33 5.16 -5.05
N GLY A 326 -17.60 6.40 -5.48
CA GLY A 326 -17.40 6.82 -6.88
C GLY A 326 -15.94 6.67 -7.33
N ALA A 327 -14.98 7.15 -6.51
CA ALA A 327 -13.56 7.01 -6.83
C ALA A 327 -13.12 5.54 -6.92
N THR A 328 -13.59 4.68 -6.00
CA THR A 328 -13.23 3.25 -6.02
C THR A 328 -13.73 2.56 -7.29
N LEU A 329 -14.95 2.84 -7.74
CA LEU A 329 -15.51 2.26 -8.96
C LEU A 329 -14.73 2.71 -10.19
N ALA A 330 -14.41 4.00 -10.29
CA ALA A 330 -13.65 4.56 -11.39
C ALA A 330 -12.20 4.04 -11.41
N GLU A 331 -11.51 4.11 -10.28
CA GLU A 331 -10.13 3.63 -10.14
C GLU A 331 -10.02 2.12 -10.40
N ALA A 332 -10.96 1.31 -9.90
CA ALA A 332 -10.99 -0.13 -10.13
C ALA A 332 -11.20 -0.49 -11.61
N ASN A 333 -11.98 0.33 -12.33
CA ASN A 333 -12.19 0.17 -13.77
C ASN A 333 -10.89 0.49 -14.53
N GLU A 334 -10.26 1.63 -14.24
CA GLU A 334 -8.97 2.01 -14.87
C GLU A 334 -7.81 1.06 -14.53
N LEU A 335 -7.88 0.39 -13.39
CA LEU A 335 -6.92 -0.65 -13.01
C LEU A 335 -7.21 -2.01 -13.64
N GLY A 336 -8.35 -2.20 -14.29
CA GLY A 336 -8.74 -3.49 -14.87
C GLY A 336 -9.15 -4.54 -13.84
N LEU A 337 -9.52 -4.13 -12.62
CA LEU A 337 -10.27 -4.99 -11.70
C LEU A 337 -11.70 -5.17 -12.16
N LEU A 338 -12.25 -4.13 -12.79
CA LEU A 338 -13.58 -4.12 -13.40
C LEU A 338 -13.46 -3.94 -14.91
N GLY A 339 -14.43 -4.51 -15.63
CA GLY A 339 -14.75 -4.20 -17.02
C GLY A 339 -16.24 -3.89 -17.13
N TYR A 340 -16.60 -2.78 -17.74
CA TYR A 340 -18.00 -2.29 -17.80
C TYR A 340 -18.66 -2.19 -16.42
N GLY A 341 -17.88 -1.88 -15.37
CA GLY A 341 -18.35 -1.79 -14.00
C GLY A 341 -18.59 -3.13 -13.29
N ALA A 342 -18.39 -4.25 -13.95
CA ALA A 342 -18.53 -5.61 -13.40
C ALA A 342 -17.17 -6.25 -13.12
N LEU A 343 -17.13 -7.18 -12.17
CA LEU A 343 -15.89 -7.78 -11.70
C LEU A 343 -15.26 -8.72 -12.73
N SER A 344 -13.99 -8.45 -13.11
CA SER A 344 -13.23 -9.33 -13.99
C SER A 344 -12.82 -10.63 -13.29
N SER A 345 -12.50 -11.65 -14.08
CA SER A 345 -11.99 -12.92 -13.57
C SER A 345 -10.71 -12.73 -12.75
N ALA A 346 -9.79 -11.89 -13.22
CA ALA A 346 -8.58 -11.52 -12.48
C ALA A 346 -8.89 -10.74 -11.21
N GLY A 347 -9.82 -9.78 -11.28
CA GLY A 347 -10.28 -9.00 -10.12
C GLY A 347 -10.91 -9.90 -9.04
N ARG A 348 -11.65 -10.93 -9.43
CA ARG A 348 -12.24 -11.92 -8.51
C ARG A 348 -11.16 -12.69 -7.74
N GLU A 349 -10.08 -13.10 -8.40
CA GLU A 349 -8.95 -13.76 -7.75
C GLU A 349 -8.19 -12.80 -6.81
N VAL A 350 -8.03 -11.53 -7.19
CA VAL A 350 -7.43 -10.51 -6.31
C VAL A 350 -8.24 -10.31 -5.04
N LEU A 351 -9.57 -10.26 -5.14
CA LEU A 351 -10.46 -9.95 -4.02
C LEU A 351 -10.88 -11.18 -3.22
N ALA A 352 -10.54 -12.39 -3.69
CA ALA A 352 -10.83 -13.64 -2.99
C ALA A 352 -10.29 -13.63 -1.55
N PRO A 353 -11.01 -14.24 -0.60
CA PRO A 353 -10.52 -14.40 0.77
C PRO A 353 -9.17 -15.13 0.79
N VAL A 354 -8.20 -14.57 1.49
CA VAL A 354 -6.84 -15.14 1.59
C VAL A 354 -6.54 -15.52 3.02
N GLY A 355 -6.03 -16.72 3.22
CA GLY A 355 -5.46 -17.13 4.48
C GLY A 355 -4.26 -16.26 4.89
N THR A 356 -3.85 -16.38 6.14
CA THR A 356 -2.84 -15.47 6.73
C THR A 356 -1.41 -15.85 6.37
N SER A 357 -1.21 -17.06 5.84
CA SER A 357 0.11 -17.59 5.51
C SER A 357 0.71 -16.90 4.26
N LEU A 358 2.04 -16.89 4.18
CA LEU A 358 2.73 -16.44 2.97
C LEU A 358 2.42 -17.31 1.75
N THR A 359 2.17 -18.61 1.98
CA THR A 359 1.79 -19.56 0.94
C THR A 359 0.45 -19.20 0.32
N ASP A 360 -0.56 -18.86 1.13
CA ASP A 360 -1.89 -18.46 0.65
C ASP A 360 -1.81 -17.18 -0.20
N ARG A 361 -1.02 -16.20 0.25
CA ARG A 361 -0.82 -14.95 -0.50
C ARG A 361 -0.15 -15.19 -1.84
N ARG A 362 0.87 -16.06 -1.89
CA ARG A 362 1.54 -16.43 -3.15
C ARG A 362 0.59 -17.18 -4.08
N ALA A 363 -0.21 -18.12 -3.56
CA ALA A 363 -1.19 -18.85 -4.35
C ALA A 363 -2.24 -17.89 -4.95
N ARG A 364 -2.74 -16.90 -4.18
CA ARG A 364 -3.63 -15.84 -4.70
C ARG A 364 -2.95 -15.07 -5.84
N ALA A 365 -1.73 -14.60 -5.61
CA ALA A 365 -0.97 -13.85 -6.61
C ALA A 365 -0.81 -14.62 -7.91
N THR A 366 -0.45 -15.91 -7.83
CA THR A 366 -0.32 -16.80 -9.00
C THR A 366 -1.64 -16.93 -9.75
N ARG A 367 -2.78 -17.15 -9.07
CA ARG A 367 -4.09 -17.26 -9.73
C ARG A 367 -4.52 -15.96 -10.39
N ALA A 368 -4.37 -14.83 -9.69
CA ALA A 368 -4.71 -13.51 -10.23
C ALA A 368 -3.89 -13.16 -11.47
N SER A 369 -2.56 -13.38 -11.43
CA SER A 369 -1.68 -13.16 -12.59
C SER A 369 -2.01 -14.12 -13.74
N ALA A 370 -2.33 -15.38 -13.48
CA ALA A 370 -2.73 -16.33 -14.51
C ALA A 370 -4.05 -15.92 -15.18
N ALA A 371 -5.05 -15.50 -14.39
CA ALA A 371 -6.34 -15.03 -14.93
C ALA A 371 -6.15 -13.77 -15.78
N MET A 372 -5.34 -12.80 -15.34
CA MET A 372 -5.03 -11.61 -16.13
C MET A 372 -4.28 -11.98 -17.41
N THR A 373 -3.28 -12.87 -17.35
CA THR A 373 -2.51 -13.32 -18.52
C THR A 373 -3.42 -13.96 -19.58
N ALA A 374 -4.41 -14.74 -19.13
CA ALA A 374 -5.36 -15.38 -20.06
C ALA A 374 -6.26 -14.39 -20.81
N SER A 375 -6.48 -13.20 -20.22
CA SER A 375 -7.34 -12.16 -20.81
C SER A 375 -6.53 -11.09 -21.57
N LEU A 376 -5.21 -10.99 -21.33
CA LEU A 376 -4.38 -10.04 -22.05
C LEU A 376 -4.32 -10.37 -23.55
N PRO A 377 -4.53 -9.37 -24.43
CA PRO A 377 -4.34 -9.58 -25.85
C PRO A 377 -2.91 -10.02 -26.15
N ALA A 378 -2.77 -10.92 -27.11
CA ALA A 378 -1.46 -11.36 -27.56
C ALA A 378 -0.64 -10.16 -28.06
N ASP A 379 0.64 -10.15 -27.71
CA ASP A 379 1.56 -9.14 -28.21
C ASP A 379 1.71 -9.24 -29.71
N VAL A 380 1.64 -8.10 -30.40
CA VAL A 380 1.95 -8.02 -31.83
C VAL A 380 3.46 -7.88 -32.03
N ASP A 381 3.98 -8.67 -32.95
CA ASP A 381 5.38 -8.67 -33.35
C ASP A 381 5.64 -7.79 -34.59
N GLN A 382 4.59 -7.28 -35.23
CA GLN A 382 4.66 -6.48 -36.44
C GLN A 382 3.75 -5.25 -36.36
N VAL A 383 4.16 -4.18 -37.04
CA VAL A 383 3.46 -2.91 -37.17
C VAL A 383 3.21 -2.55 -38.63
N LEU A 384 2.32 -1.60 -38.88
CA LEU A 384 2.07 -1.09 -40.24
C LEU A 384 2.76 0.26 -40.38
N ILE A 385 3.69 0.36 -41.32
CA ILE A 385 4.38 1.62 -41.62
C ILE A 385 3.69 2.26 -42.83
N GLN A 386 3.32 3.52 -42.68
CA GLN A 386 2.58 4.29 -43.71
C GLN A 386 3.46 5.34 -44.38
N ALA A 387 3.05 5.77 -45.55
CA ALA A 387 3.82 6.70 -46.39
C ALA A 387 3.92 8.13 -45.83
N ASP A 388 3.05 8.48 -44.89
CA ASP A 388 3.02 9.73 -44.15
C ASP A 388 3.95 9.76 -42.92
N LEU A 389 4.84 8.77 -42.81
CA LEU A 389 5.80 8.59 -41.74
C LEU A 389 5.17 8.16 -40.40
N THR A 390 3.94 7.67 -40.42
CA THR A 390 3.29 7.08 -39.23
C THR A 390 3.49 5.58 -39.18
N ILE A 391 3.56 5.06 -37.96
CA ILE A 391 3.58 3.62 -37.67
C ILE A 391 2.34 3.31 -36.84
N VAL A 392 1.53 2.39 -37.33
CA VAL A 392 0.34 1.92 -36.62
C VAL A 392 0.59 0.54 -36.05
N ALA A 393 0.58 0.44 -34.72
CA ALA A 393 0.54 -0.82 -34.00
C ALA A 393 -0.92 -1.21 -33.75
N PRO A 394 -1.44 -2.28 -34.39
CA PRO A 394 -2.86 -2.65 -34.27
C PRO A 394 -3.20 -3.28 -32.91
N GLY A 395 -2.24 -3.41 -32.05
CA GLY A 395 -2.35 -3.95 -30.71
C GLY A 395 -1.07 -3.67 -29.92
N PRO A 396 -0.98 -4.24 -28.73
CA PRO A 396 0.20 -4.10 -27.90
C PRO A 396 1.40 -4.78 -28.56
N VAL A 397 2.49 -4.04 -28.68
CA VAL A 397 3.73 -4.55 -29.28
C VAL A 397 4.57 -5.29 -28.25
N ASN A 398 5.26 -6.35 -28.67
CA ASN A 398 6.20 -7.06 -27.82
C ASN A 398 7.38 -6.17 -27.41
N ALA A 399 8.16 -6.61 -26.39
CA ALA A 399 9.26 -5.83 -25.83
C ALA A 399 10.36 -5.47 -26.85
N SER A 400 10.59 -6.31 -27.88
CA SER A 400 11.58 -6.05 -28.93
C SER A 400 11.12 -4.90 -29.82
N VAL A 401 9.90 -5.01 -30.36
CA VAL A 401 9.29 -3.97 -31.20
C VAL A 401 9.17 -2.65 -30.42
N ALA A 402 8.72 -2.70 -29.15
CA ALA A 402 8.62 -1.52 -28.30
C ALA A 402 9.95 -0.79 -28.11
N ARG A 403 11.05 -1.54 -27.97
CA ARG A 403 12.41 -0.98 -27.85
C ARG A 403 12.83 -0.28 -29.14
N THR A 404 12.61 -0.92 -30.28
CA THR A 404 12.90 -0.35 -31.60
C THR A 404 12.10 0.94 -31.80
N LEU A 405 10.79 0.91 -31.60
CA LEU A 405 9.92 2.08 -31.82
C LEU A 405 10.28 3.26 -30.91
N ARG A 406 10.65 3.04 -29.65
CA ARG A 406 11.09 4.11 -28.73
C ARG A 406 12.32 4.88 -29.24
N LEU A 407 13.22 4.18 -29.94
CA LEU A 407 14.42 4.82 -30.48
C LEU A 407 14.13 5.64 -31.74
N ILE A 408 13.25 5.14 -32.62
CA ILE A 408 13.08 5.69 -33.97
C ILE A 408 11.82 6.49 -34.21
N ALA A 409 10.87 6.50 -33.24
CA ALA A 409 9.58 7.18 -33.39
C ALA A 409 9.09 7.75 -32.07
N ASP A 410 8.16 8.70 -32.14
CA ASP A 410 7.47 9.30 -31.01
C ASP A 410 5.98 8.89 -31.02
N VAL A 411 5.36 8.70 -29.85
CA VAL A 411 3.95 8.35 -29.76
C VAL A 411 3.11 9.57 -30.15
N GLU A 412 2.26 9.43 -31.16
CA GLU A 412 1.35 10.48 -31.62
C GLU A 412 -0.06 10.35 -30.99
N SER A 413 -0.57 9.12 -30.91
CA SER A 413 -1.85 8.85 -30.28
C SER A 413 -1.95 7.42 -29.73
N ARG A 414 -2.78 7.26 -28.71
CA ARG A 414 -3.06 5.97 -28.08
C ARG A 414 -4.58 5.72 -28.09
N GLY A 415 -4.98 4.54 -28.55
CA GLY A 415 -6.38 4.08 -28.58
C GLY A 415 -6.40 2.56 -28.71
N HIS A 416 -7.36 2.02 -29.48
CA HIS A 416 -7.35 0.60 -29.85
C HIS A 416 -6.10 0.20 -30.64
N ALA A 417 -5.52 1.14 -31.37
CA ALA A 417 -4.18 1.04 -31.97
C ALA A 417 -3.32 2.20 -31.45
N THR A 418 -2.01 1.95 -31.30
CA THR A 418 -1.06 3.02 -31.00
C THR A 418 -0.46 3.53 -32.29
N VAL A 419 -0.50 4.84 -32.50
CA VAL A 419 0.11 5.51 -33.65
C VAL A 419 1.41 6.17 -33.20
N TYR A 420 2.48 5.88 -33.89
CA TYR A 420 3.77 6.51 -33.71
C TYR A 420 4.10 7.34 -34.94
N ARG A 421 4.86 8.42 -34.77
CA ARG A 421 5.35 9.26 -35.85
C ARG A 421 6.88 9.25 -35.89
N ILE A 422 7.42 8.99 -37.07
CA ILE A 422 8.85 9.14 -37.33
C ILE A 422 9.13 10.58 -37.74
N THR A 423 10.09 11.20 -37.08
CA THR A 423 10.53 12.59 -37.32
C THR A 423 12.05 12.62 -37.51
N GLU A 424 12.57 13.74 -38.02
CA GLU A 424 14.03 13.94 -38.06
C GLU A 424 14.66 13.86 -36.67
N SER A 425 13.97 14.36 -35.65
CA SER A 425 14.44 14.32 -34.26
C SER A 425 14.49 12.90 -33.71
N SER A 426 13.47 12.07 -33.97
CA SER A 426 13.48 10.68 -33.53
C SER A 426 14.56 9.84 -34.25
N LEU A 427 14.79 10.07 -35.52
CA LEU A 427 15.89 9.42 -36.25
C LEU A 427 17.27 9.86 -35.75
N ARG A 428 17.46 11.15 -35.44
CA ARG A 428 18.71 11.63 -34.81
C ARG A 428 18.96 10.93 -33.48
N ARG A 429 17.92 10.79 -32.64
CA ARG A 429 18.02 10.07 -31.37
C ARG A 429 18.53 8.63 -31.54
N ALA A 430 18.06 7.92 -32.59
CA ALA A 430 18.55 6.58 -32.90
C ALA A 430 20.03 6.58 -33.35
N LEU A 431 20.42 7.55 -34.18
CA LEU A 431 21.81 7.70 -34.62
C LEU A 431 22.73 8.09 -33.45
N ASP A 432 22.28 8.96 -32.55
CA ASP A 432 22.98 9.35 -31.30
C ASP A 432 23.16 8.16 -30.36
N ALA A 433 22.20 7.22 -30.35
CA ALA A 433 22.29 5.95 -29.61
C ALA A 433 23.24 4.93 -30.24
N GLY A 434 23.90 5.29 -31.35
CA GLY A 434 24.92 4.47 -32.02
C GLY A 434 24.41 3.59 -33.18
N TRP A 435 23.15 3.79 -33.60
CA TRP A 435 22.64 3.12 -34.80
C TRP A 435 23.17 3.83 -36.06
N ASP A 436 23.30 3.08 -37.13
CA ASP A 436 23.52 3.65 -38.45
C ASP A 436 22.26 3.51 -39.33
N ALA A 437 22.31 4.09 -40.55
CA ALA A 437 21.18 4.01 -41.47
C ALA A 437 20.80 2.56 -41.79
N GLY A 438 21.79 1.68 -41.96
CA GLY A 438 21.58 0.25 -42.25
C GLY A 438 20.88 -0.46 -41.11
N ALA A 439 21.27 -0.21 -39.85
CA ALA A 439 20.63 -0.75 -38.67
C ALA A 439 19.18 -0.28 -38.56
N ILE A 440 18.89 1.01 -38.82
CA ILE A 440 17.54 1.56 -38.82
C ILE A 440 16.68 0.89 -39.92
N HIS A 441 17.19 0.77 -41.13
CA HIS A 441 16.48 0.10 -42.23
C HIS A 441 16.18 -1.37 -41.90
N THR A 442 17.15 -2.10 -41.38
CA THR A 442 16.98 -3.50 -40.99
C THR A 442 15.91 -3.63 -39.90
N ALA A 443 16.01 -2.84 -38.83
CA ALA A 443 15.06 -2.88 -37.72
C ALA A 443 13.65 -2.54 -38.18
N LEU A 444 13.45 -1.56 -39.08
CA LEU A 444 12.13 -1.24 -39.63
C LEU A 444 11.60 -2.36 -40.53
N ALA A 445 12.44 -2.99 -41.33
CA ALA A 445 12.04 -4.11 -42.18
C ALA A 445 11.64 -5.33 -41.36
N ASP A 446 12.33 -5.61 -40.26
CA ASP A 446 12.05 -6.73 -39.35
C ASP A 446 10.70 -6.57 -38.63
N VAL A 447 10.34 -5.34 -38.22
CA VAL A 447 9.09 -5.08 -37.48
C VAL A 447 7.90 -4.71 -38.37
N SER A 448 8.12 -4.42 -39.65
CA SER A 448 7.06 -3.96 -40.55
C SER A 448 6.35 -5.12 -41.22
N ARG A 449 5.01 -5.13 -41.15
CA ARG A 449 4.16 -6.04 -41.94
C ARG A 449 4.05 -5.65 -43.40
N THR A 450 4.29 -4.38 -43.72
CA THR A 450 4.23 -3.80 -45.07
C THR A 450 5.63 -3.41 -45.53
N PRO A 451 5.91 -3.34 -46.84
CA PRO A 451 7.19 -2.80 -47.33
C PRO A 451 7.40 -1.38 -46.73
N VAL A 452 8.65 -1.09 -46.32
CA VAL A 452 8.99 0.24 -45.80
C VAL A 452 8.79 1.28 -46.91
N PRO A 453 8.00 2.34 -46.69
CA PRO A 453 7.70 3.33 -47.71
C PRO A 453 8.95 4.10 -48.16
N GLN A 454 9.06 4.39 -49.44
CA GLN A 454 10.17 5.11 -50.02
C GLN A 454 10.45 6.50 -49.42
N PRO A 455 9.42 7.31 -49.03
CA PRO A 455 9.67 8.58 -48.35
C PRO A 455 10.41 8.41 -47.00
N LEU A 456 10.16 7.33 -46.28
CA LEU A 456 10.85 7.03 -45.02
C LEU A 456 12.29 6.63 -45.26
N THR A 457 12.56 5.79 -46.31
CA THR A 457 13.92 5.41 -46.70
C THR A 457 14.74 6.67 -47.00
N TYR A 458 14.20 7.59 -47.81
CA TYR A 458 14.91 8.83 -48.14
C TYR A 458 15.15 9.71 -46.88
N LEU A 459 14.19 9.81 -45.97
CA LEU A 459 14.36 10.59 -44.76
C LEU A 459 15.48 10.02 -43.87
N ILE A 460 15.54 8.67 -43.71
CA ILE A 460 16.61 8.00 -42.96
C ILE A 460 17.98 8.30 -43.55
N ASP A 461 18.12 8.11 -44.85
CA ASP A 461 19.40 8.30 -45.56
C ASP A 461 19.84 9.78 -45.52
N ASP A 462 18.92 10.72 -45.63
CA ASP A 462 19.19 12.15 -45.54
C ASP A 462 19.60 12.62 -44.15
N VAL A 463 18.91 12.17 -43.12
CA VAL A 463 19.25 12.46 -41.71
C VAL A 463 20.59 11.83 -41.35
N ALA A 464 20.84 10.57 -41.74
CA ALA A 464 22.11 9.88 -41.50
C ALA A 464 23.28 10.55 -42.21
N ARG A 465 23.10 11.05 -43.44
CA ARG A 465 24.14 11.77 -44.19
C ARG A 465 24.50 13.09 -43.50
N ARG A 466 23.54 13.77 -42.90
CA ARG A 466 23.76 15.01 -42.18
C ARG A 466 24.26 14.77 -40.75
N HIS A 467 24.02 13.59 -40.18
CA HIS A 467 24.49 13.19 -38.86
C HIS A 467 26.02 13.00 -38.87
N GLY A 468 26.71 13.63 -37.93
CA GLY A 468 28.15 13.53 -37.77
C GLY A 468 28.96 14.49 -38.67
N ALA A 469 28.29 15.36 -39.44
CA ALA A 469 28.97 16.51 -40.09
C ALA A 469 29.55 17.49 -39.03
N VAL A 470 28.93 17.57 -37.85
CA VAL A 470 29.48 18.21 -36.66
C VAL A 470 29.89 17.10 -35.69
N ARG A 471 31.19 17.03 -35.39
CA ARG A 471 31.73 16.04 -34.44
C ARG A 471 31.90 16.70 -33.09
N VAL A 472 31.25 16.14 -32.03
CA VAL A 472 31.41 16.53 -30.65
C VAL A 472 32.24 15.45 -29.95
N GLY A 473 33.42 15.83 -29.46
CA GLY A 473 34.27 14.95 -28.63
C GLY A 473 34.13 15.37 -27.16
N MET A 474 34.19 14.40 -26.24
CA MET A 474 34.28 14.68 -24.81
C MET A 474 35.69 15.16 -24.48
N ALA A 475 35.77 16.32 -23.83
CA ALA A 475 36.97 16.81 -23.17
C ALA A 475 36.53 17.37 -21.82
N LEU A 476 37.28 17.06 -20.74
CA LEU A 476 37.00 17.59 -19.40
C LEU A 476 37.52 19.01 -19.23
N ALA A 477 38.49 19.41 -20.08
CA ALA A 477 39.00 20.77 -20.19
C ALA A 477 39.46 21.05 -21.63
N TYR A 478 39.40 22.31 -22.03
CA TYR A 478 40.09 22.79 -23.23
C TYR A 478 41.08 23.87 -22.82
N ILE A 479 42.12 24.06 -23.63
CA ILE A 479 43.14 25.09 -23.53
C ILE A 479 43.11 25.84 -24.83
N ARG A 480 42.82 27.12 -24.82
CA ARG A 480 42.88 28.02 -26.00
C ARG A 480 44.04 28.98 -25.86
N CYS A 481 44.79 29.15 -26.94
CA CYS A 481 45.88 30.13 -27.02
C CYS A 481 45.98 30.65 -28.44
N ASP A 482 46.05 31.95 -28.62
CA ASP A 482 46.17 32.59 -29.95
C ASP A 482 47.52 32.36 -30.58
N ASN A 483 48.49 31.88 -29.81
CA ASN A 483 49.82 31.48 -30.33
C ASN A 483 49.94 29.95 -30.44
N PRO A 484 49.90 29.38 -31.65
CA PRO A 484 49.98 27.93 -31.87
C PRO A 484 51.28 27.26 -31.37
N ASP A 485 52.39 28.04 -31.35
CA ASP A 485 53.70 27.50 -30.91
C ASP A 485 53.69 27.23 -29.41
N THR A 486 53.00 28.03 -28.62
CA THR A 486 52.81 27.83 -27.18
C THR A 486 52.03 26.52 -26.91
N LEU A 487 50.99 26.28 -27.70
CA LEU A 487 50.23 25.00 -27.59
C LEU A 487 51.02 23.81 -28.05
N THR A 488 51.83 23.95 -29.08
CA THR A 488 52.75 22.89 -29.57
C THR A 488 53.77 22.54 -28.48
N ALA A 489 54.35 23.54 -27.83
CA ALA A 489 55.27 23.33 -26.71
C ALA A 489 54.57 22.64 -25.50
N ALA A 490 53.33 23.02 -25.21
CA ALA A 490 52.56 22.42 -24.11
C ALA A 490 52.23 20.93 -24.38
N VAL A 491 51.85 20.55 -25.61
CA VAL A 491 51.60 19.15 -25.96
C VAL A 491 52.89 18.32 -25.94
N ALA A 492 54.04 18.92 -26.26
CA ALA A 492 55.35 18.26 -26.27
C ALA A 492 55.99 18.18 -24.86
N ASP A 493 55.48 18.93 -23.89
CA ASP A 493 56.06 19.00 -22.53
C ASP A 493 55.85 17.69 -21.75
N ARG A 494 56.96 17.07 -21.36
CA ARG A 494 56.94 15.79 -20.60
C ARG A 494 56.21 15.88 -19.27
N ARG A 495 56.15 17.06 -18.68
CA ARG A 495 55.50 17.31 -17.36
C ARG A 495 53.96 17.28 -17.50
N LEU A 496 53.45 17.50 -18.70
CA LEU A 496 52.01 17.57 -18.97
C LEU A 496 51.46 16.26 -19.61
N ARG A 497 52.28 15.22 -19.83
CA ARG A 497 51.86 13.96 -20.45
C ARG A 497 50.68 13.26 -19.72
N GLY A 498 50.59 13.41 -18.43
CA GLY A 498 49.51 12.80 -17.61
C GLY A 498 48.14 13.40 -17.85
N LEU A 499 48.05 14.57 -18.51
CA LEU A 499 46.79 15.27 -18.77
C LEU A 499 46.05 14.79 -20.02
N GLY A 500 46.59 13.88 -20.81
CA GLY A 500 45.95 13.37 -22.02
C GLY A 500 45.64 14.49 -23.04
N LEU A 501 46.61 15.41 -23.27
CA LEU A 501 46.44 16.55 -24.18
C LEU A 501 46.34 16.10 -25.62
N SER A 502 45.32 16.50 -26.36
CA SER A 502 45.10 16.24 -27.77
C SER A 502 44.77 17.53 -28.54
N ARG A 503 45.41 17.74 -29.66
CA ARG A 503 45.20 18.94 -30.52
C ARG A 503 43.90 18.77 -31.31
N LEU A 504 42.97 19.72 -31.14
CA LEU A 504 41.70 19.79 -31.87
C LEU A 504 41.76 20.81 -33.02
N ALA A 505 42.47 21.93 -32.85
CA ALA A 505 42.74 22.97 -33.83
C ALA A 505 44.09 23.60 -33.52
N ASP A 506 44.59 24.47 -34.45
CA ASP A 506 45.86 25.16 -34.28
C ASP A 506 45.93 25.99 -33.01
N THR A 507 44.78 26.51 -32.58
CA THR A 507 44.64 27.39 -31.38
C THR A 507 43.95 26.72 -30.22
N VAL A 508 43.60 25.43 -30.31
CA VAL A 508 42.86 24.68 -29.28
C VAL A 508 43.36 23.29 -29.06
N ILE A 509 43.70 22.93 -27.84
CA ILE A 509 43.94 21.56 -27.36
C ILE A 509 42.93 21.19 -26.28
N VAL A 510 42.60 19.90 -26.22
CA VAL A 510 41.67 19.35 -25.25
C VAL A 510 42.37 18.37 -24.31
N SER A 511 41.85 18.23 -23.11
CA SER A 511 42.33 17.33 -22.08
C SER A 511 41.21 16.43 -21.53
N GLN A 512 41.55 15.20 -21.18
CA GLN A 512 40.67 14.28 -20.45
C GLN A 512 40.77 14.41 -18.94
N SER A 513 41.56 15.38 -18.44
CA SER A 513 41.68 15.71 -17.03
C SER A 513 40.77 16.90 -16.66
N PRO A 514 40.28 16.97 -15.40
CA PRO A 514 39.49 18.10 -14.92
C PRO A 514 40.22 19.44 -15.11
N ALA A 515 39.49 20.53 -15.36
CA ALA A 515 40.05 21.84 -15.60
C ALA A 515 40.93 22.33 -14.42
N SER A 516 40.59 22.01 -13.19
CA SER A 516 41.41 22.28 -11.99
C SER A 516 42.81 21.66 -12.09
N ASP A 517 42.89 20.41 -12.51
CA ASP A 517 44.13 19.64 -12.61
C ASP A 517 45.00 20.15 -13.78
N VAL A 518 44.34 20.48 -14.89
CA VAL A 518 44.97 21.10 -16.05
C VAL A 518 45.59 22.45 -15.70
N ILE A 519 44.85 23.32 -15.00
CA ILE A 519 45.33 24.63 -14.53
C ILE A 519 46.52 24.45 -13.58
N ALA A 520 46.41 23.55 -12.62
CA ALA A 520 47.50 23.28 -11.65
C ALA A 520 48.78 22.78 -12.32
N ALA A 521 48.65 21.82 -13.27
CA ALA A 521 49.76 21.25 -13.98
C ALA A 521 50.42 22.26 -14.95
N LEU A 522 49.63 23.07 -15.64
CA LEU A 522 50.17 24.13 -16.52
C LEU A 522 50.92 25.19 -15.68
N ARG A 523 50.42 25.58 -14.54
CA ARG A 523 51.13 26.50 -13.61
C ARG A 523 52.46 25.90 -13.11
N ALA A 524 52.41 24.64 -12.73
CA ALA A 524 53.65 23.90 -12.30
C ALA A 524 54.69 23.76 -13.45
N ALA A 525 54.20 23.74 -14.67
CA ALA A 525 55.09 23.67 -15.87
C ALA A 525 55.54 25.07 -16.35
N GLY A 526 55.15 26.16 -15.66
CA GLY A 526 55.59 27.53 -15.94
C GLY A 526 54.72 28.31 -16.95
N TYR A 527 53.56 27.76 -17.35
CA TYR A 527 52.56 28.46 -18.12
C TYR A 527 51.69 29.31 -17.15
N ALA A 528 51.10 30.40 -17.65
CA ALA A 528 50.16 31.25 -16.89
C ALA A 528 48.71 31.09 -17.40
N PRO A 529 48.03 29.94 -17.11
CA PRO A 529 46.67 29.75 -17.59
C PRO A 529 45.69 30.60 -16.81
N ALA A 530 44.81 31.30 -17.53
CA ALA A 530 43.59 31.90 -16.97
C ALA A 530 42.44 30.91 -17.08
N ALA A 531 41.66 30.75 -16.02
CA ALA A 531 40.40 29.98 -16.08
C ALA A 531 39.44 30.79 -16.96
N GLU A 532 38.97 30.23 -18.05
CA GLU A 532 37.92 30.79 -18.89
C GLU A 532 36.59 30.19 -18.45
N ASP A 533 35.64 31.05 -18.03
CA ASP A 533 34.26 30.64 -17.74
C ASP A 533 33.50 30.81 -19.05
N PRO A 534 33.03 29.72 -19.69
CA PRO A 534 32.28 29.87 -20.91
C PRO A 534 30.90 30.43 -20.54
N ASP A 535 30.61 31.64 -20.95
CA ASP A 535 29.26 32.19 -21.02
C ASP A 535 28.41 31.26 -21.90
N GLY A 536 27.73 30.37 -21.26
CA GLY A 536 26.95 29.28 -21.88
C GLY A 536 27.26 27.96 -21.23
N THR A 537 27.03 27.90 -19.95
CA THR A 537 27.06 26.67 -19.17
C THR A 537 26.09 25.65 -19.76
N VAL A 538 26.59 24.80 -20.66
CA VAL A 538 25.98 23.50 -20.89
C VAL A 538 27.00 22.48 -20.43
N LEU A 539 27.03 22.25 -19.14
CA LEU A 539 27.40 20.93 -18.65
C LEU A 539 26.29 20.00 -19.13
N ILE A 540 26.40 19.52 -20.37
CA ILE A 540 25.64 18.36 -20.81
C ILE A 540 26.30 17.17 -20.10
N ARG A 541 25.88 16.92 -18.85
CA ARG A 541 25.88 15.56 -18.35
C ARG A 541 24.93 14.82 -19.28
N ARG A 542 25.39 13.76 -19.95
CA ARG A 542 24.47 12.74 -20.45
C ARG A 542 23.60 12.36 -19.26
N PRO A 543 22.27 12.37 -19.38
CA PRO A 543 21.43 11.85 -18.32
C PRO A 543 21.74 10.35 -18.23
N GLU A 544 22.58 9.97 -17.29
CA GLU A 544 22.57 8.60 -16.78
C GLU A 544 21.18 8.43 -16.18
N ASP A 545 20.51 7.32 -16.50
CA ASP A 545 19.22 6.99 -15.90
C ASP A 545 19.35 7.06 -14.39
N ARG A 546 18.83 8.15 -13.80
CA ARG A 546 18.95 8.38 -12.36
C ARG A 546 17.99 7.43 -11.65
N ARG A 547 18.47 6.76 -10.61
CA ARG A 547 17.71 5.88 -9.74
C ARG A 547 17.95 6.26 -8.29
N ALA A 548 16.87 6.23 -7.49
CA ALA A 548 16.94 6.34 -6.04
C ALA A 548 16.82 4.94 -5.40
N PRO A 549 17.44 4.68 -4.23
CA PRO A 549 17.25 3.42 -3.53
C PRO A 549 15.79 3.27 -3.09
N ALA A 550 15.20 2.10 -3.30
CA ALA A 550 13.83 1.83 -2.87
C ALA A 550 13.67 2.00 -1.34
N PRO A 551 12.63 2.69 -0.86
CA PRO A 551 12.44 2.89 0.55
C PRO A 551 12.22 1.55 1.28
N SER A 552 13.00 1.30 2.35
CA SER A 552 12.83 0.16 3.24
C SER A 552 11.54 0.34 4.03
N GLY A 553 10.40 -0.05 3.49
CA GLY A 553 9.10 0.17 4.10
C GLY A 553 8.65 -0.99 4.95
N VAL A 554 8.40 -0.74 6.23
CA VAL A 554 7.55 -1.59 7.05
C VAL A 554 6.12 -1.38 6.55
N THR A 555 5.56 -2.36 5.84
CA THR A 555 4.14 -2.39 5.49
C THR A 555 3.35 -2.33 6.79
N ARG A 556 2.68 -1.21 7.06
CA ARG A 556 1.76 -1.11 8.19
C ARG A 556 0.62 -2.08 7.93
N THR A 557 0.64 -3.20 8.63
CA THR A 557 -0.47 -4.14 8.62
C THR A 557 -1.70 -3.42 9.19
N PRO A 558 -2.85 -3.43 8.50
CA PRO A 558 -4.09 -2.90 9.06
C PRO A 558 -4.41 -3.58 10.39
N ALA A 559 -5.09 -2.86 11.28
CA ALA A 559 -5.52 -3.39 12.57
C ALA A 559 -6.35 -4.67 12.35
N ARG A 560 -5.79 -5.80 12.75
CA ARG A 560 -6.37 -7.13 12.56
C ARG A 560 -7.29 -7.46 13.73
N ALA A 561 -8.34 -8.24 13.47
CA ALA A 561 -9.10 -8.87 14.54
C ALA A 561 -8.13 -9.61 15.49
N PRO A 562 -8.39 -9.61 16.82
CA PRO A 562 -7.51 -10.31 17.76
C PRO A 562 -7.43 -11.80 17.38
N GLU A 563 -6.23 -12.35 17.45
CA GLU A 563 -5.99 -13.77 17.19
C GLU A 563 -6.75 -14.62 18.21
N ASP A 564 -7.32 -15.76 17.80
CA ASP A 564 -8.12 -16.62 18.67
C ASP A 564 -7.35 -17.01 19.94
N ALA A 565 -6.08 -17.32 19.83
CA ALA A 565 -5.21 -17.61 20.97
C ALA A 565 -5.11 -16.45 21.97
N LEU A 566 -5.09 -15.19 21.49
CA LEU A 566 -5.10 -14.00 22.36
C LEU A 566 -6.43 -13.86 23.08
N VAL A 567 -7.55 -14.10 22.39
CA VAL A 567 -8.90 -14.01 22.97
C VAL A 567 -9.08 -15.06 24.06
N GLU A 568 -8.69 -16.31 23.80
CA GLU A 568 -8.76 -17.41 24.77
C GLU A 568 -7.87 -17.16 26.00
N ALA A 569 -6.64 -16.68 25.78
CA ALA A 569 -5.75 -16.31 26.87
C ALA A 569 -6.32 -15.12 27.69
N ALA A 570 -6.94 -14.16 27.02
CA ALA A 570 -7.58 -13.01 27.68
C ALA A 570 -8.77 -13.49 28.57
N VAL A 571 -9.60 -14.41 28.09
CA VAL A 571 -10.73 -14.97 28.89
C VAL A 571 -10.19 -15.71 30.12
N ARG A 572 -9.15 -16.54 29.95
CA ARG A 572 -8.50 -17.21 31.11
C ARG A 572 -7.96 -16.21 32.13
N SER A 573 -7.25 -15.17 31.66
CA SER A 573 -6.72 -14.11 32.53
C SER A 573 -7.81 -13.35 33.30
N LEU A 574 -8.91 -12.98 32.63
CA LEU A 574 -10.03 -12.32 33.25
C LEU A 574 -10.69 -13.17 34.36
N ARG A 575 -10.86 -14.47 34.11
CA ARG A 575 -11.42 -15.40 35.11
C ARG A 575 -10.48 -15.61 36.29
N ALA A 576 -9.19 -15.72 36.06
CA ALA A 576 -8.19 -15.86 37.12
C ALA A 576 -8.15 -14.60 38.01
N GLY A 577 -8.11 -13.42 37.38
CA GLY A 577 -8.12 -12.14 38.10
C GLY A 577 -9.41 -11.93 38.93
N ASP A 578 -10.55 -12.34 38.39
CA ASP A 578 -11.82 -12.23 39.11
C ASP A 578 -11.90 -13.18 40.33
N ARG A 579 -11.39 -14.44 40.19
CA ARG A 579 -11.24 -15.38 41.31
C ARG A 579 -10.32 -14.84 42.40
N ALA A 580 -9.12 -14.35 42.03
CA ALA A 580 -8.15 -13.79 42.95
C ALA A 580 -8.74 -12.61 43.76
N ARG A 581 -9.57 -11.78 43.14
CA ARG A 581 -10.25 -10.67 43.79
C ARG A 581 -11.32 -11.14 44.80
N HIS A 582 -12.07 -12.19 44.47
CA HIS A 582 -13.11 -12.75 45.37
C HIS A 582 -12.53 -13.49 46.56
N GLU A 583 -11.34 -14.10 46.41
CA GLU A 583 -10.64 -14.81 47.48
C GLU A 583 -9.85 -13.87 48.41
N GLY A 584 -10.01 -12.55 48.27
CA GLY A 584 -9.33 -11.54 49.11
C GLY A 584 -7.83 -11.41 48.84
N ARG A 585 -7.30 -12.11 47.83
CA ARG A 585 -5.96 -11.94 47.33
C ARG A 585 -5.95 -10.78 46.32
N GLY A 586 -5.82 -9.55 46.84
CA GLY A 586 -5.45 -8.42 45.98
C GLY A 586 -4.17 -8.75 45.22
N PRO A 587 -3.83 -8.02 44.13
CA PRO A 587 -2.58 -8.23 43.42
C PRO A 587 -1.43 -8.11 44.42
N THR A 588 -0.84 -9.23 44.78
CA THR A 588 0.32 -9.27 45.68
C THR A 588 1.44 -8.55 44.95
N VAL A 589 1.76 -7.33 45.37
CA VAL A 589 3.09 -6.77 45.26
C VAL A 589 3.99 -7.81 45.92
N ALA A 590 4.86 -8.45 45.14
CA ALA A 590 5.67 -9.56 45.57
C ALA A 590 6.50 -9.18 46.82
N GLY A 591 6.08 -9.74 47.97
CA GLY A 591 6.98 -9.96 49.09
C GLY A 591 7.88 -11.14 48.75
N PRO A 592 9.07 -11.27 49.41
CA PRO A 592 10.07 -12.27 49.03
C PRO A 592 9.47 -13.69 49.11
N ALA A 593 9.38 -14.34 47.99
CA ALA A 593 8.86 -15.68 47.84
C ALA A 593 9.70 -16.68 48.64
N GLY A 594 8.98 -17.50 49.41
CA GLY A 594 9.52 -18.74 49.93
C GLY A 594 10.05 -19.61 48.80
N THR A 595 11.27 -20.04 48.99
CA THR A 595 12.03 -20.97 48.18
C THR A 595 11.23 -22.22 47.84
N LEU A 596 10.81 -22.37 46.57
CA LEU A 596 10.63 -23.69 45.99
C LEU A 596 11.97 -24.03 45.34
N ASP A 597 12.66 -24.94 45.96
CA ASP A 597 13.93 -25.52 45.52
C ASP A 597 13.66 -26.38 44.27
N HIS A 598 13.83 -25.77 43.09
CA HIS A 598 13.96 -26.49 41.84
C HIS A 598 15.34 -26.16 41.31
N SER A 599 16.22 -27.14 41.44
CA SER A 599 17.60 -27.16 41.00
C SER A 599 17.85 -26.40 39.70
N ARG A 600 18.60 -25.31 39.84
CA ARG A 600 19.21 -24.46 38.83
C ARG A 600 19.41 -25.11 37.48
N ARG A 601 18.58 -24.72 36.52
CA ARG A 601 19.01 -24.59 35.13
C ARG A 601 18.99 -23.09 34.80
N ASP A 602 20.13 -22.48 34.83
CA ASP A 602 20.33 -21.12 34.32
C ASP A 602 19.92 -21.17 32.82
N ALA A 603 18.92 -20.39 32.43
CA ALA A 603 18.60 -20.22 31.01
C ALA A 603 19.88 -19.70 30.31
N PRO A 604 20.36 -20.36 29.26
CA PRO A 604 21.59 -19.95 28.59
C PRO A 604 21.45 -18.52 28.09
N SER A 605 22.46 -17.68 28.32
CA SER A 605 22.51 -16.33 27.77
C SER A 605 22.66 -16.43 26.24
N LEU A 606 21.56 -16.30 25.53
CA LEU A 606 21.50 -16.38 24.08
C LEU A 606 21.70 -15.01 23.46
N SER A 607 22.26 -14.96 22.26
CA SER A 607 22.27 -13.71 21.48
C SER A 607 20.81 -13.25 21.17
N SER A 608 20.59 -11.94 21.04
CA SER A 608 19.26 -11.40 20.74
C SER A 608 18.60 -12.04 19.51
N ALA A 609 19.38 -12.43 18.50
CA ALA A 609 18.90 -13.13 17.32
C ALA A 609 18.43 -14.56 17.65
N ALA A 610 19.15 -15.28 18.51
CA ALA A 610 18.78 -16.62 18.95
C ALA A 610 17.53 -16.59 19.84
N ILE A 611 17.39 -15.59 20.72
CA ILE A 611 16.17 -15.36 21.52
C ILE A 611 14.94 -15.19 20.59
N VAL A 612 15.03 -14.31 19.59
CA VAL A 612 13.94 -14.08 18.64
C VAL A 612 13.61 -15.33 17.83
N ALA A 613 14.61 -16.11 17.42
CA ALA A 613 14.42 -17.35 16.70
C ALA A 613 13.68 -18.41 17.56
N THR A 614 14.09 -18.58 18.82
CA THR A 614 13.43 -19.52 19.75
C THR A 614 12.00 -19.09 20.08
N LEU A 615 11.76 -17.79 20.29
CA LEU A 615 10.39 -17.26 20.50
C LEU A 615 9.48 -17.49 19.30
N ARG A 616 9.99 -17.35 18.06
CA ARG A 616 9.23 -17.64 16.83
C ARG A 616 8.93 -19.12 16.66
N ALA A 617 9.90 -19.97 16.94
CA ALA A 617 9.67 -21.43 16.88
C ALA A 617 8.59 -21.86 17.88
N ALA A 618 8.65 -21.37 19.12
CA ALA A 618 7.66 -21.68 20.14
C ALA A 618 6.26 -21.14 19.81
N LEU A 619 6.16 -19.97 19.15
CA LEU A 619 4.90 -19.45 18.62
C LEU A 619 4.32 -20.35 17.52
N THR A 620 5.16 -20.91 16.65
CA THR A 620 4.72 -21.81 15.58
C THR A 620 4.26 -23.15 16.14
N ASP A 621 4.97 -23.66 17.14
CA ASP A 621 4.72 -24.98 17.75
C ASP A 621 3.70 -24.92 18.91
N THR A 622 3.24 -23.74 19.30
CA THR A 622 2.32 -23.50 20.43
C THR A 622 2.84 -24.12 21.74
N ARG A 623 4.14 -23.99 22.02
CA ARG A 623 4.81 -24.60 23.19
C ARG A 623 5.12 -23.55 24.27
N PRO A 624 4.91 -23.91 25.56
CA PRO A 624 5.34 -23.05 26.64
C PRO A 624 6.88 -22.90 26.70
N LEU A 625 7.31 -21.75 27.17
CA LEU A 625 8.73 -21.38 27.29
C LEU A 625 9.07 -20.93 28.70
N TRP A 626 10.27 -21.25 29.12
CA TRP A 626 10.96 -20.52 30.16
C TRP A 626 11.54 -19.23 29.58
N ILE A 627 11.25 -18.06 30.21
CA ILE A 627 11.91 -16.80 29.88
C ILE A 627 12.58 -16.22 31.12
N GLY A 628 13.83 -15.79 30.98
CA GLY A 628 14.47 -14.88 31.92
C GLY A 628 14.13 -13.44 31.52
N TYR A 629 13.57 -12.66 32.43
CA TYR A 629 13.16 -11.27 32.13
C TYR A 629 13.75 -10.30 33.15
N ALA A 630 14.48 -9.28 32.65
CA ALA A 630 15.01 -8.19 33.48
C ALA A 630 13.94 -7.11 33.66
N ASP A 631 13.56 -6.84 34.90
CA ASP A 631 12.61 -5.76 35.26
C ASP A 631 13.28 -4.39 35.14
N THR A 632 12.50 -3.31 35.31
CA THR A 632 13.00 -1.92 35.27
C THR A 632 14.13 -1.66 36.27
N ASP A 633 14.14 -2.39 37.37
CA ASP A 633 15.13 -2.29 38.46
C ASP A 633 16.36 -3.20 38.26
N GLY A 634 16.45 -3.89 37.09
CA GLY A 634 17.57 -4.79 36.76
C GLY A 634 17.46 -6.18 37.39
N THR A 635 16.41 -6.47 38.15
CA THR A 635 16.21 -7.80 38.74
C THR A 635 15.73 -8.80 37.65
N VAL A 636 16.47 -9.88 37.48
CA VAL A 636 16.09 -10.94 36.52
C VAL A 636 15.15 -11.93 37.19
N THR A 637 13.97 -12.07 36.65
CA THR A 637 12.98 -13.07 37.09
C THR A 637 12.82 -14.14 36.00
N GLN A 638 12.67 -15.39 36.43
CA GLN A 638 12.38 -16.52 35.54
C GLN A 638 10.88 -16.80 35.57
N GLN A 639 10.28 -16.95 34.39
CA GLN A 639 8.82 -17.13 34.24
C GLN A 639 8.54 -18.16 33.15
N ILE A 640 7.50 -18.97 33.38
CA ILE A 640 6.95 -19.85 32.35
C ILE A 640 5.85 -19.07 31.64
N VAL A 641 5.94 -18.98 30.29
CA VAL A 641 4.98 -18.23 29.51
C VAL A 641 4.53 -19.05 28.28
N ASP A 642 3.25 -18.94 27.96
CA ASP A 642 2.73 -19.38 26.65
C ASP A 642 2.84 -18.21 25.68
N PRO A 643 3.73 -18.24 24.68
CA PRO A 643 3.87 -17.16 23.72
C PRO A 643 2.62 -17.07 22.84
N ILE A 644 2.03 -15.88 22.73
CA ILE A 644 0.80 -15.64 21.97
C ILE A 644 1.10 -14.84 20.71
N ARG A 645 1.95 -13.80 20.83
CA ARG A 645 2.32 -12.93 19.71
C ARG A 645 3.69 -12.32 19.93
N LEU A 646 4.45 -12.22 18.82
CA LEU A 646 5.71 -11.47 18.78
C LEU A 646 5.64 -10.42 17.67
N GLY A 647 5.76 -9.14 18.03
CA GLY A 647 5.72 -8.05 17.07
C GLY A 647 6.24 -6.74 17.65
N GLY A 648 6.90 -5.91 16.83
CA GLY A 648 7.43 -4.62 17.27
C GLY A 648 8.42 -4.67 18.44
N GLY A 649 9.16 -5.78 18.59
CA GLY A 649 10.09 -5.97 19.73
C GLY A 649 9.40 -6.31 21.06
N ILE A 650 8.11 -6.64 21.04
CA ILE A 650 7.30 -7.01 22.20
C ILE A 650 6.78 -8.44 22.02
N LEU A 651 7.00 -9.30 23.05
CA LEU A 651 6.38 -10.58 23.21
C LEU A 651 5.12 -10.42 24.07
N THR A 652 3.95 -10.76 23.55
CA THR A 652 2.73 -10.94 24.34
C THR A 652 2.59 -12.43 24.67
N ALA A 653 2.48 -12.76 25.92
CA ALA A 653 2.43 -14.14 26.40
C ALA A 653 1.54 -14.27 27.64
N PHE A 654 0.94 -15.45 27.84
CA PHE A 654 0.25 -15.78 29.09
C PHE A 654 1.31 -16.24 30.10
N ASP A 655 1.40 -15.55 31.21
CA ASP A 655 2.34 -15.81 32.32
C ASP A 655 1.67 -16.78 33.31
N HIS A 656 2.18 -18.01 33.42
CA HIS A 656 1.62 -19.05 34.31
C HIS A 656 1.75 -18.69 35.80
N ARG A 657 2.73 -17.86 36.17
CA ARG A 657 2.91 -17.46 37.57
C ARG A 657 1.87 -16.46 38.05
N THR A 658 1.46 -15.54 37.17
CA THR A 658 0.49 -14.48 37.50
C THR A 658 -0.90 -14.80 36.95
N GLU A 659 -1.04 -15.87 36.15
CA GLU A 659 -2.25 -16.25 35.41
C GLU A 659 -2.81 -15.08 34.57
N GLN A 660 -1.93 -14.26 33.99
CA GLN A 660 -2.31 -13.06 33.22
C GLN A 660 -1.59 -13.00 31.90
N VAL A 661 -2.24 -12.38 30.91
CA VAL A 661 -1.57 -12.01 29.66
C VAL A 661 -0.74 -10.76 29.90
N ARG A 662 0.58 -10.89 29.67
CA ARG A 662 1.57 -9.83 29.87
C ARG A 662 2.34 -9.54 28.60
N SER A 663 2.87 -8.33 28.51
CA SER A 663 3.76 -7.89 27.45
C SER A 663 5.19 -7.79 27.96
N PHE A 664 6.11 -8.47 27.29
CA PHE A 664 7.53 -8.51 27.63
C PHE A 664 8.32 -7.84 26.49
N SER A 665 9.15 -6.84 26.82
CA SER A 665 10.07 -6.28 25.84
C SER A 665 11.16 -7.29 25.52
N VAL A 666 11.33 -7.66 24.26
CA VAL A 666 12.33 -8.66 23.81
C VAL A 666 13.74 -8.22 24.16
N SER A 667 14.01 -6.90 24.19
CA SER A 667 15.31 -6.35 24.60
C SER A 667 15.65 -6.59 26.09
N ARG A 668 14.66 -6.92 26.90
CA ARG A 668 14.81 -7.24 28.34
C ARG A 668 14.74 -8.73 28.63
N VAL A 669 14.53 -9.56 27.61
CA VAL A 669 14.59 -11.03 27.74
C VAL A 669 16.06 -11.42 27.76
N THR A 670 16.51 -11.96 28.89
CA THR A 670 17.92 -12.34 29.12
C THR A 670 18.24 -13.74 28.67
N GLY A 671 17.21 -14.61 28.54
CA GLY A 671 17.34 -15.99 28.05
C GLY A 671 15.97 -16.61 27.78
N VAL A 672 15.95 -17.63 26.95
CA VAL A 672 14.75 -18.45 26.63
C VAL A 672 15.14 -19.92 26.53
N ALA A 673 14.29 -20.81 27.03
CA ALA A 673 14.43 -22.23 26.88
C ALA A 673 13.07 -22.89 26.64
N PRO A 674 12.94 -23.86 25.70
CA PRO A 674 11.72 -24.62 25.56
C PRO A 674 11.51 -25.53 26.78
N LEU A 675 10.26 -25.64 27.26
CA LEU A 675 9.90 -26.63 28.28
C LEU A 675 9.87 -28.02 27.64
N THR A 676 10.52 -28.98 28.29
CA THR A 676 10.44 -30.37 27.95
C THR A 676 9.27 -31.04 28.68
N ALA A 677 8.74 -32.16 28.16
CA ALA A 677 7.59 -32.85 28.75
C ALA A 677 7.82 -33.27 30.22
N ASP A 678 9.08 -33.33 30.68
CA ASP A 678 9.47 -33.70 32.05
C ASP A 678 9.44 -32.47 33.02
N ASP A 679 9.22 -31.29 32.54
CA ASP A 679 9.21 -30.02 33.32
C ASP A 679 7.77 -29.60 33.74
N VAL A 680 6.75 -30.36 33.33
CA VAL A 680 5.32 -30.05 33.59
C VAL A 680 4.73 -31.21 34.46
N GLY A 681 5.42 -31.57 35.52
CA GLY A 681 4.95 -32.54 36.51
C GLY A 681 4.46 -31.88 37.80
#